data_b40a8d01c76e72f8bf591c5e9faf4799
#
_entry.id   b40a8d01c76e72f8bf591c5e9faf4799
#
_cell.length_a   1.000
_cell.length_b   1.000
_cell.length_c   1.000
_cell.angle_alpha   90.00
_cell.angle_beta   90.00
_cell.angle_gamma   90.00
#
_symmetry.space_group_name_H-M   'P 1'
#
loop_
_entity.id
_entity.type
_entity.pdbx_description
1 polymer ?
#
loop_
_entity_poly.entity_id
_entity_poly.type
_entity_poly.pdbx_seq_one_letter_code
_entity_poly.pdbx_strand_id
1 'polypeptide(L)'
;MFIRYLKNYRLCLPEWWIRGVLRHSFAVLAAAICLTCVLAFLTVKHFKINTDLTEMISDELRFRKVAETFYKAFPALRDTIVVVIEADTPEQAVQARDLLALNLRDDSSIFKSVYIPGGGPFFHKNGLMYMSLEKLEDLTDRLSESQPFIALVSRDFSLPGLFSSIEKVVGEHDEYIKNNQRLIFLFDCLSDTFEKVAQGTNHRMSWQELMLDQEANTPSGYQFIIAQPFLDYRAAQPAEKAIKRIRSAANVLHISKENGITIHITGGLAINYEDLLSVRKDIGIAGLVSFVLVGVILYVGLGSASLVFASLFTLLTGLAWTIGFAVLFIGSLNLISITFVVLFIGLGIDYSIQICLRCKELGSSGLTDSEAISEGVRSVSNALILCAITTAIGFYAFVPTAYIGASELGLIAGTGMFLNLLANITVLPAMMNLMPYKKSDRPALSVGRHISKLLDGYAMPIVAGAIAFGIAAAAIMPRISFDANPLNLSDPTTDSVITARSLLKADKSTLWTITVMASDRQEARDLAKRLRELHEVEAAVTIDDFIPENQTEKLDLINDMALIMPPAPKTKQGGSCTTPQQDKKALEDLYRVLKETINSDATGDKSYISAIARLAENIQGFNKLLTDTGREEVLFRALETGLLSNLEILLDNFNDLMQAETIELADLPEDLTSRYISDDGLYRVQVFPRNDITDIQNLKRFVTEVRTIAPDATGKPVTILESGRTISSAFRTATILAFVLIALFLRIVFKRWVEVILVIFPLLLGLLYTMAAAVLLNISFNFANIIVVPLLLGIGVDFGIHIVNRARDNLGADTHILETSTSRAVLFSAFTTIISFGILSFMHHAGTASMGKLLTICISFMIISTLLVLPALLKIYNPCKQQDLS
;
A
#
# COMPACT_ATOMS: atom_id res chain seq x y z
N MET A 1 7.96 33.84 -35.49
CA MET A 1 6.69 34.07 -36.20
C MET A 1 5.48 33.91 -35.26
N PHE A 2 5.42 32.86 -34.43
CA PHE A 2 4.33 32.62 -33.47
C PHE A 2 4.17 33.75 -32.43
N ILE A 3 5.27 34.26 -31.88
CA ILE A 3 5.28 35.36 -30.89
C ILE A 3 4.80 36.72 -31.51
N ARG A 4 5.01 36.95 -32.81
CA ARG A 4 4.48 38.15 -33.52
C ARG A 4 2.97 38.05 -33.79
N TYR A 5 2.44 36.83 -33.95
CA TYR A 5 1.00 36.56 -34.14
C TYR A 5 0.20 36.78 -32.85
N LEU A 6 0.76 36.43 -31.70
CA LEU A 6 0.15 36.63 -30.37
C LEU A 6 0.07 38.12 -29.95
N LYS A 7 0.83 39.01 -30.61
CA LYS A 7 0.95 40.42 -30.21
C LYS A 7 -0.27 41.29 -30.59
N ASN A 8 -1.11 40.87 -31.54
CA ASN A 8 -2.21 41.70 -32.10
C ASN A 8 -3.59 41.03 -32.19
N TYR A 9 -3.72 39.75 -31.79
CA TYR A 9 -5.00 39.05 -31.93
C TYR A 9 -5.53 38.57 -30.54
N ARG A 10 -6.81 38.91 -30.28
CA ARG A 10 -7.60 38.11 -29.33
C ARG A 10 -7.64 36.69 -29.91
N LEU A 11 -7.26 35.67 -29.16
CA LEU A 11 -7.35 34.24 -29.54
C LEU A 11 -8.84 33.79 -29.58
N CYS A 12 -9.65 34.53 -30.35
CA CYS A 12 -11.06 34.21 -30.52
C CYS A 12 -11.21 33.13 -31.59
N LEU A 13 -12.06 32.16 -31.34
CA LEU A 13 -12.47 31.20 -32.36
C LEU A 13 -13.04 31.95 -33.57
N PRO A 14 -12.62 31.62 -34.79
CA PRO A 14 -13.14 32.26 -36.00
C PRO A 14 -14.63 31.96 -36.12
N GLU A 15 -15.38 32.98 -36.54
CA GLU A 15 -16.85 32.88 -36.66
C GLU A 15 -17.29 31.78 -37.63
N TRP A 16 -16.50 31.56 -38.69
CA TRP A 16 -16.77 30.49 -39.66
C TRP A 16 -16.73 29.09 -39.02
N TRP A 17 -15.87 28.86 -38.00
CA TRP A 17 -15.81 27.59 -37.31
C TRP A 17 -17.13 27.32 -36.56
N ILE A 18 -17.56 28.26 -35.74
CA ILE A 18 -18.77 28.09 -34.93
C ILE A 18 -20.00 27.97 -35.83
N ARG A 19 -20.13 28.81 -36.86
CA ARG A 19 -21.20 28.70 -37.84
C ARG A 19 -21.18 27.36 -38.58
N GLY A 20 -19.99 26.83 -38.91
CA GLY A 20 -19.82 25.52 -39.52
C GLY A 20 -20.32 24.38 -38.61
N VAL A 21 -19.97 24.40 -37.32
CA VAL A 21 -20.44 23.45 -36.32
C VAL A 21 -21.96 23.50 -36.15
N LEU A 22 -22.54 24.71 -36.06
CA LEU A 22 -23.99 24.87 -35.89
C LEU A 22 -24.77 24.45 -37.16
N ARG A 23 -24.25 24.74 -38.36
CA ARG A 23 -24.88 24.36 -39.62
C ARG A 23 -24.87 22.84 -39.83
N HIS A 24 -23.82 22.15 -39.40
CA HIS A 24 -23.63 20.71 -39.57
C HIS A 24 -23.66 19.92 -38.24
N SER A 25 -24.47 20.39 -37.30
CA SER A 25 -24.51 19.81 -35.91
C SER A 25 -24.66 18.30 -35.89
N PHE A 26 -25.52 17.74 -36.75
CA PHE A 26 -25.72 16.28 -36.84
C PHE A 26 -24.46 15.54 -37.30
N ALA A 27 -23.79 16.05 -38.34
CA ALA A 27 -22.56 15.46 -38.86
C ALA A 27 -21.41 15.53 -37.86
N VAL A 28 -21.31 16.62 -37.10
CA VAL A 28 -20.32 16.80 -36.03
C VAL A 28 -20.54 15.77 -34.92
N LEU A 29 -21.80 15.57 -34.49
CA LEU A 29 -22.11 14.55 -33.46
C LEU A 29 -21.88 13.13 -33.96
N ALA A 30 -22.28 12.82 -35.19
CA ALA A 30 -22.03 11.52 -35.80
C ALA A 30 -20.51 11.21 -35.87
N ALA A 31 -19.72 12.18 -36.31
CA ALA A 31 -18.24 12.03 -36.36
C ALA A 31 -17.64 11.87 -34.96
N ALA A 32 -18.11 12.63 -33.95
CA ALA A 32 -17.66 12.53 -32.58
C ALA A 32 -18.00 11.16 -31.97
N ILE A 33 -19.23 10.66 -32.20
CA ILE A 33 -19.63 9.33 -31.71
C ILE A 33 -18.81 8.23 -32.41
N CYS A 34 -18.62 8.31 -33.72
CA CYS A 34 -17.82 7.35 -34.47
C CYS A 34 -16.37 7.29 -33.93
N LEU A 35 -15.72 8.46 -33.77
CA LEU A 35 -14.39 8.53 -33.20
C LEU A 35 -14.33 7.96 -31.77
N THR A 36 -15.33 8.28 -30.93
CA THR A 36 -15.44 7.76 -29.56
C THR A 36 -15.58 6.25 -29.54
N CYS A 37 -16.41 5.67 -30.41
CA CYS A 37 -16.58 4.21 -30.54
C CYS A 37 -15.27 3.52 -30.97
N VAL A 38 -14.57 4.10 -31.96
CA VAL A 38 -13.28 3.55 -32.42
C VAL A 38 -12.25 3.59 -31.30
N LEU A 39 -12.10 4.73 -30.61
CA LEU A 39 -11.16 4.86 -29.50
C LEU A 39 -11.53 3.95 -28.31
N ALA A 40 -12.82 3.83 -27.98
CA ALA A 40 -13.29 2.92 -26.95
C ALA A 40 -12.98 1.46 -27.30
N PHE A 41 -13.19 1.04 -28.54
CA PHE A 41 -12.83 -0.32 -29.01
C PHE A 41 -11.33 -0.57 -28.90
N LEU A 42 -10.49 0.37 -29.33
CA LEU A 42 -9.03 0.26 -29.19
C LEU A 42 -8.60 0.22 -27.73
N THR A 43 -9.23 1.01 -26.88
CA THR A 43 -8.97 1.02 -25.44
C THR A 43 -9.26 -0.36 -24.83
N VAL A 44 -10.43 -0.94 -25.06
CA VAL A 44 -10.79 -2.26 -24.51
C VAL A 44 -9.80 -3.33 -24.96
N LYS A 45 -9.31 -3.26 -26.19
CA LYS A 45 -8.38 -4.26 -26.75
C LYS A 45 -6.95 -4.14 -26.24
N HIS A 46 -6.47 -2.92 -25.94
CA HIS A 46 -5.05 -2.65 -25.64
C HIS A 46 -4.80 -2.09 -24.24
N PHE A 47 -5.85 -1.93 -23.45
CA PHE A 47 -5.74 -1.37 -22.09
C PHE A 47 -4.94 -2.27 -21.17
N LYS A 48 -3.85 -1.73 -20.63
CA LYS A 48 -3.00 -2.40 -19.63
C LYS A 48 -2.80 -1.48 -18.44
N ILE A 49 -2.71 -2.08 -17.25
CA ILE A 49 -2.39 -1.36 -16.01
C ILE A 49 -1.05 -1.88 -15.52
N ASN A 50 -0.13 -0.98 -15.27
CA ASN A 50 1.14 -1.28 -14.63
C ASN A 50 1.07 -0.89 -13.15
N THR A 51 1.27 -1.88 -12.28
CA THR A 51 1.20 -1.72 -10.81
C THR A 51 2.56 -1.72 -10.16
N ASP A 52 3.63 -1.93 -10.89
CA ASP A 52 4.97 -1.89 -10.33
C ASP A 52 5.38 -0.45 -10.01
N LEU A 53 5.40 -0.15 -8.72
CA LEU A 53 5.85 1.15 -8.21
C LEU A 53 7.32 1.45 -8.55
N THR A 54 8.12 0.42 -8.77
CA THR A 54 9.54 0.59 -9.12
C THR A 54 9.72 1.07 -10.55
N GLU A 55 8.82 0.67 -11.47
CA GLU A 55 8.82 1.15 -12.86
C GLU A 55 8.32 2.58 -13.02
N MET A 56 7.74 3.16 -11.96
CA MET A 56 7.36 4.58 -11.97
C MET A 56 8.55 5.55 -11.88
N ILE A 57 9.76 5.05 -11.70
CA ILE A 57 10.99 5.83 -11.59
C ILE A 57 11.94 5.44 -12.71
N SER A 58 12.60 6.44 -13.32
CA SER A 58 13.50 6.24 -14.45
C SER A 58 14.60 5.20 -14.19
N ASP A 59 14.75 4.26 -15.11
CA ASP A 59 15.78 3.21 -15.06
C ASP A 59 17.20 3.76 -15.27
N GLU A 60 17.35 5.00 -15.74
CA GLU A 60 18.65 5.63 -15.95
C GLU A 60 19.36 6.00 -14.64
N LEU A 61 18.64 6.05 -13.54
CA LEU A 61 19.19 6.42 -12.24
C LEU A 61 20.16 5.35 -11.70
N ARG A 62 21.28 5.79 -11.09
CA ARG A 62 22.31 4.89 -10.60
C ARG A 62 21.78 3.78 -9.69
N PHE A 63 20.93 4.12 -8.71
CA PHE A 63 20.41 3.12 -7.78
C PHE A 63 19.52 2.08 -8.47
N ARG A 64 18.81 2.47 -9.54
CA ARG A 64 18.00 1.57 -10.37
C ARG A 64 18.89 0.62 -11.18
N LYS A 65 19.95 1.15 -11.79
CA LYS A 65 20.92 0.34 -12.53
C LYS A 65 21.63 -0.67 -11.63
N VAL A 66 22.02 -0.26 -10.42
CA VAL A 66 22.62 -1.16 -9.42
C VAL A 66 21.64 -2.24 -8.99
N ALA A 67 20.37 -1.87 -8.70
CA ALA A 67 19.33 -2.84 -8.34
C ALA A 67 19.07 -3.84 -9.48
N GLU A 68 19.02 -3.38 -10.73
CA GLU A 68 18.82 -4.26 -11.88
C GLU A 68 19.99 -5.21 -12.09
N THR A 69 21.24 -4.73 -11.91
CA THR A 69 22.43 -5.58 -11.93
C THR A 69 22.36 -6.64 -10.84
N PHE A 70 21.96 -6.25 -9.64
CA PHE A 70 21.77 -7.17 -8.52
C PHE A 70 20.73 -8.26 -8.84
N TYR A 71 19.54 -7.89 -9.32
CA TYR A 71 18.49 -8.86 -9.62
C TYR A 71 18.80 -9.75 -10.84
N LYS A 72 19.71 -9.31 -11.73
CA LYS A 72 20.25 -10.17 -12.77
C LYS A 72 21.21 -11.20 -12.23
N ALA A 73 22.07 -10.80 -11.29
CA ALA A 73 23.00 -11.70 -10.63
C ALA A 73 22.29 -12.68 -9.67
N PHE A 74 21.24 -12.24 -9.00
CA PHE A 74 20.50 -13.02 -8.01
C PHE A 74 19.00 -13.10 -8.35
N PRO A 75 18.62 -13.80 -9.41
CA PRO A 75 17.23 -13.83 -9.90
C PRO A 75 16.24 -14.47 -8.92
N ALA A 76 16.70 -15.36 -8.03
CA ALA A 76 15.89 -16.00 -7.00
C ALA A 76 15.34 -15.03 -5.93
N LEU A 77 15.85 -13.80 -5.88
CA LEU A 77 15.41 -12.75 -4.94
C LEU A 77 14.44 -11.76 -5.55
N ARG A 78 14.16 -11.85 -6.85
CA ARG A 78 13.25 -10.97 -7.57
C ARG A 78 11.84 -11.54 -7.58
N ASP A 79 10.84 -10.68 -7.48
CA ASP A 79 9.42 -11.02 -7.70
C ASP A 79 8.92 -12.18 -6.82
N THR A 80 9.12 -12.09 -5.54
CA THR A 80 8.75 -13.13 -4.58
C THR A 80 7.43 -12.81 -3.86
N ILE A 81 6.69 -13.88 -3.56
CA ILE A 81 5.53 -13.89 -2.64
C ILE A 81 6.01 -14.52 -1.34
N VAL A 82 5.68 -13.91 -0.22
CA VAL A 82 5.95 -14.43 1.11
C VAL A 82 4.65 -14.97 1.70
N VAL A 83 4.62 -16.26 1.98
CA VAL A 83 3.53 -16.91 2.71
C VAL A 83 3.97 -17.04 4.15
N VAL A 84 3.15 -16.51 5.06
CA VAL A 84 3.35 -16.55 6.49
C VAL A 84 2.33 -17.50 7.07
N ILE A 85 2.78 -18.48 7.81
CA ILE A 85 1.95 -19.50 8.45
C ILE A 85 2.04 -19.28 9.94
N GLU A 86 0.90 -19.10 10.58
CA GLU A 86 0.73 -18.99 12.01
C GLU A 86 -0.13 -20.16 12.47
N ALA A 87 0.27 -20.82 13.55
CA ALA A 87 -0.49 -21.93 14.13
C ALA A 87 -0.51 -21.85 15.66
N ASP A 88 -1.42 -22.60 16.26
CA ASP A 88 -1.57 -22.66 17.71
C ASP A 88 -0.32 -23.26 18.38
N THR A 89 0.44 -24.10 17.66
CA THR A 89 1.71 -24.66 18.13
C THR A 89 2.81 -24.57 17.05
N PRO A 90 4.09 -24.44 17.47
CA PRO A 90 5.21 -24.39 16.53
C PRO A 90 5.30 -25.63 15.63
N GLU A 91 5.04 -26.82 16.17
CA GLU A 91 5.07 -28.07 15.41
C GLU A 91 4.02 -28.09 14.30
N GLN A 92 2.80 -27.64 14.59
CA GLN A 92 1.75 -27.50 13.58
C GLN A 92 2.13 -26.49 12.50
N ALA A 93 2.75 -25.37 12.87
CA ALA A 93 3.21 -24.36 11.92
C ALA A 93 4.27 -24.93 10.96
N VAL A 94 5.25 -25.69 11.48
CA VAL A 94 6.29 -26.36 10.69
C VAL A 94 5.67 -27.42 9.77
N GLN A 95 4.79 -28.26 10.28
CA GLN A 95 4.12 -29.30 9.49
C GLN A 95 3.30 -28.69 8.34
N ALA A 96 2.51 -27.65 8.63
CA ALA A 96 1.71 -26.97 7.64
C ALA A 96 2.58 -26.30 6.57
N ARG A 97 3.70 -25.67 6.98
CA ARG A 97 4.70 -25.08 6.09
C ARG A 97 5.26 -26.12 5.12
N ASP A 98 5.72 -27.25 5.63
CA ASP A 98 6.40 -28.28 4.83
C ASP A 98 5.42 -28.93 3.85
N LEU A 99 4.20 -29.27 4.29
CA LEU A 99 3.15 -29.81 3.42
C LEU A 99 2.74 -28.81 2.33
N LEU A 100 2.56 -27.54 2.69
CA LEU A 100 2.22 -26.50 1.71
C LEU A 100 3.35 -26.29 0.73
N ALA A 101 4.59 -26.18 1.20
CA ALA A 101 5.74 -25.98 0.33
C ALA A 101 5.94 -27.15 -0.64
N LEU A 102 5.77 -28.40 -0.18
CA LEU A 102 5.83 -29.59 -1.02
C LEU A 102 4.76 -29.51 -2.12
N ASN A 103 3.51 -29.22 -1.75
CA ASN A 103 2.40 -29.11 -2.69
C ASN A 103 2.59 -27.99 -3.73
N LEU A 104 3.25 -26.88 -3.33
CA LEU A 104 3.56 -25.80 -4.27
C LEU A 104 4.75 -26.13 -5.18
N ARG A 105 5.74 -26.91 -4.71
CA ARG A 105 6.88 -27.37 -5.53
C ARG A 105 6.45 -28.30 -6.66
N ASP A 106 5.41 -29.10 -6.46
CA ASP A 106 4.87 -30.00 -7.48
C ASP A 106 4.29 -29.20 -8.67
N ASP A 107 4.00 -27.92 -8.49
CA ASP A 107 3.38 -27.06 -9.51
C ASP A 107 4.44 -26.17 -10.22
N SER A 108 5.40 -26.84 -10.87
CA SER A 108 6.50 -26.21 -11.62
C SER A 108 6.04 -25.33 -12.80
N SER A 109 4.76 -25.41 -13.19
CA SER A 109 4.18 -24.53 -14.22
C SER A 109 3.82 -23.13 -13.68
N ILE A 110 3.61 -23.00 -12.37
CA ILE A 110 3.23 -21.74 -11.72
C ILE A 110 4.40 -21.15 -10.94
N PHE A 111 5.20 -21.96 -10.26
CA PHE A 111 6.31 -21.53 -9.43
C PHE A 111 7.66 -21.90 -10.01
N LYS A 112 8.58 -20.94 -10.08
CA LYS A 112 9.99 -21.16 -10.45
C LYS A 112 10.76 -21.81 -9.31
N SER A 113 10.54 -21.30 -8.09
CA SER A 113 11.15 -21.83 -6.87
C SER A 113 10.22 -21.64 -5.68
N VAL A 114 10.31 -22.56 -4.70
CA VAL A 114 9.62 -22.50 -3.42
C VAL A 114 10.65 -22.77 -2.35
N TYR A 115 11.06 -21.73 -1.66
CA TYR A 115 12.14 -21.75 -0.66
C TYR A 115 11.58 -21.62 0.76
N ILE A 116 12.09 -22.42 1.67
CA ILE A 116 11.79 -22.35 3.09
C ILE A 116 13.04 -21.85 3.81
N PRO A 117 13.05 -20.62 4.35
CA PRO A 117 14.19 -20.14 5.13
C PRO A 117 14.45 -21.03 6.35
N GLY A 118 15.66 -21.54 6.49
CA GLY A 118 16.03 -22.43 7.58
C GLY A 118 15.30 -23.78 7.60
N GLY A 119 14.65 -24.17 6.51
CA GLY A 119 13.93 -25.43 6.38
C GLY A 119 14.53 -26.39 5.37
N GLY A 120 13.88 -27.54 5.25
CA GLY A 120 14.31 -28.61 4.34
C GLY A 120 15.26 -29.62 4.98
N PRO A 121 15.56 -30.74 4.28
CA PRO A 121 16.28 -31.86 4.87
C PRO A 121 17.66 -31.51 5.47
N PHE A 122 18.36 -30.57 4.84
CA PHE A 122 19.67 -30.12 5.33
C PHE A 122 19.57 -29.47 6.72
N PHE A 123 18.66 -28.52 6.90
CA PHE A 123 18.50 -27.84 8.19
C PHE A 123 17.81 -28.72 9.22
N HIS A 124 16.93 -29.64 8.81
CA HIS A 124 16.37 -30.67 9.69
C HIS A 124 17.46 -31.57 10.26
N LYS A 125 18.44 -31.95 9.45
CA LYS A 125 19.56 -32.78 9.90
C LYS A 125 20.58 -32.00 10.74
N ASN A 126 20.92 -30.77 10.34
CA ASN A 126 22.05 -30.03 10.87
C ASN A 126 21.64 -28.86 11.79
N GLY A 127 20.37 -28.75 12.20
CA GLY A 127 19.85 -27.60 12.95
C GLY A 127 20.60 -27.28 14.24
N LEU A 128 21.01 -28.33 14.99
CA LEU A 128 21.77 -28.19 16.24
C LEU A 128 23.16 -27.55 16.04
N MET A 129 23.77 -27.73 14.85
CA MET A 129 25.06 -27.14 14.52
C MET A 129 25.04 -25.61 14.52
N TYR A 130 23.87 -24.98 14.34
CA TYR A 130 23.68 -23.53 14.32
C TYR A 130 23.42 -22.92 15.70
N MET A 131 23.26 -23.75 16.75
CA MET A 131 23.17 -23.27 18.12
C MET A 131 24.55 -22.81 18.64
N SER A 132 24.57 -21.86 19.58
CA SER A 132 25.81 -21.56 20.30
C SER A 132 26.25 -22.76 21.17
N LEU A 133 27.52 -22.91 21.45
CA LEU A 133 28.05 -24.02 22.26
C LEU A 133 27.35 -24.08 23.63
N GLU A 134 27.22 -22.94 24.31
CA GLU A 134 26.54 -22.79 25.60
C GLU A 134 25.10 -23.28 25.58
N LYS A 135 24.35 -22.92 24.54
CA LYS A 135 22.94 -23.37 24.38
C LYS A 135 22.87 -24.87 24.07
N LEU A 136 23.85 -25.40 23.38
CA LEU A 136 23.90 -26.80 23.05
C LEU A 136 24.24 -27.63 24.28
N GLU A 137 25.16 -27.16 25.14
CA GLU A 137 25.48 -27.75 26.45
C GLU A 137 24.22 -27.77 27.35
N ASP A 138 23.54 -26.62 27.49
CA ASP A 138 22.30 -26.52 28.27
C ASP A 138 21.21 -27.47 27.74
N LEU A 139 21.07 -27.62 26.43
CA LEU A 139 20.14 -28.58 25.83
C LEU A 139 20.53 -30.03 26.15
N THR A 140 21.84 -30.36 26.16
CA THR A 140 22.37 -31.69 26.51
C THR A 140 22.04 -32.03 27.95
N ASP A 141 22.25 -31.11 28.86
CA ASP A 141 21.94 -31.29 30.29
C ASP A 141 20.44 -31.53 30.50
N ARG A 142 19.59 -30.72 29.86
CA ARG A 142 18.13 -30.86 29.93
C ARG A 142 17.62 -32.20 29.38
N LEU A 143 18.17 -32.64 28.24
CA LEU A 143 17.83 -33.94 27.68
C LEU A 143 18.26 -35.08 28.58
N SER A 144 19.42 -34.98 29.23
CA SER A 144 19.90 -35.94 30.22
C SER A 144 18.94 -36.04 31.42
N GLU A 145 18.50 -34.92 31.96
CA GLU A 145 17.51 -34.87 33.05
C GLU A 145 16.16 -35.47 32.65
N SER A 146 15.70 -35.22 31.41
CA SER A 146 14.41 -35.66 30.88
C SER A 146 14.44 -37.11 30.35
N GLN A 147 15.62 -37.71 30.18
CA GLN A 147 15.84 -39.02 29.56
C GLN A 147 14.99 -40.14 30.19
N PRO A 148 14.84 -40.28 31.53
CA PRO A 148 14.01 -41.31 32.10
C PRO A 148 12.54 -41.24 31.67
N PHE A 149 11.99 -40.03 31.57
CA PHE A 149 10.61 -39.80 31.12
C PHE A 149 10.46 -40.11 29.63
N ILE A 150 11.37 -39.58 28.79
CA ILE A 150 11.36 -39.82 27.35
C ILE A 150 11.49 -41.32 27.04
N ALA A 151 12.37 -42.02 27.73
CA ALA A 151 12.56 -43.46 27.57
C ALA A 151 11.31 -44.29 27.95
N LEU A 152 10.59 -43.87 28.96
CA LEU A 152 9.33 -44.54 29.38
C LEU A 152 8.24 -44.32 28.31
N VAL A 153 8.05 -43.10 27.84
CA VAL A 153 7.04 -42.78 26.82
C VAL A 153 7.40 -43.44 25.48
N SER A 154 8.69 -43.48 25.10
CA SER A 154 9.14 -44.12 23.84
C SER A 154 8.95 -45.65 23.85
N ARG A 155 8.90 -46.29 25.02
CA ARG A 155 8.64 -47.73 25.15
C ARG A 155 7.20 -48.11 24.85
N ASP A 156 6.27 -47.30 25.30
CA ASP A 156 4.85 -47.49 25.09
C ASP A 156 4.24 -46.15 24.64
N PHE A 157 4.27 -45.92 23.34
CA PHE A 157 3.76 -44.70 22.70
C PHE A 157 2.25 -44.77 22.56
N SER A 158 1.56 -44.74 23.70
CA SER A 158 0.11 -44.78 23.83
C SER A 158 -0.37 -43.93 25.00
N LEU A 159 -1.67 -43.64 25.08
CA LEU A 159 -2.22 -42.93 26.25
C LEU A 159 -1.91 -43.65 27.58
N PRO A 160 -2.10 -44.99 27.71
CA PRO A 160 -1.71 -45.68 28.89
C PRO A 160 -0.22 -45.57 29.23
N GLY A 161 0.65 -45.61 28.23
CA GLY A 161 2.09 -45.45 28.44
C GLY A 161 2.46 -44.03 28.92
N LEU A 162 1.84 -42.98 28.35
CA LEU A 162 2.03 -41.60 28.79
C LEU A 162 1.53 -41.43 30.24
N PHE A 163 0.32 -41.90 30.54
CA PHE A 163 -0.25 -41.79 31.89
C PHE A 163 0.57 -42.54 32.95
N SER A 164 1.01 -43.75 32.64
CA SER A 164 1.90 -44.52 33.51
C SER A 164 3.26 -43.82 33.72
N SER A 165 3.77 -43.09 32.70
CA SER A 165 4.99 -42.32 32.85
C SER A 165 4.80 -41.13 33.79
N ILE A 166 3.66 -40.43 33.68
CA ILE A 166 3.28 -39.33 34.58
C ILE A 166 3.06 -39.83 36.00
N GLU A 167 2.38 -40.99 36.17
CA GLU A 167 2.19 -41.62 37.49
C GLU A 167 3.51 -41.87 38.22
N LYS A 168 4.53 -42.35 37.50
CA LYS A 168 5.85 -42.59 38.09
C LYS A 168 6.50 -41.28 38.52
N VAL A 169 6.46 -40.25 37.69
CA VAL A 169 7.04 -38.93 38.02
C VAL A 169 6.33 -38.31 39.22
N VAL A 170 5.00 -38.40 39.30
CA VAL A 170 4.22 -37.86 40.42
C VAL A 170 4.41 -38.69 41.70
N GLY A 171 4.61 -39.99 41.55
CA GLY A 171 4.81 -40.93 42.69
C GLY A 171 6.21 -40.85 43.29
N GLU A 172 7.21 -40.34 42.61
CA GLU A 172 8.53 -40.10 43.18
C GLU A 172 8.49 -38.87 44.08
N HIS A 173 8.66 -39.10 45.43
CA HIS A 173 8.54 -38.05 46.45
C HIS A 173 9.82 -37.21 46.61
N ASP A 174 10.58 -36.99 45.55
CA ASP A 174 11.83 -36.25 45.61
C ASP A 174 11.53 -34.71 45.62
N GLU A 175 12.15 -34.00 46.59
CA GLU A 175 11.98 -32.56 46.80
C GLU A 175 12.48 -31.75 45.57
N TYR A 176 13.42 -32.29 44.80
CA TYR A 176 13.93 -31.73 43.56
C TYR A 176 12.87 -31.72 42.44
N ILE A 177 12.08 -32.76 42.35
CA ILE A 177 10.98 -32.91 41.38
C ILE A 177 9.87 -31.90 41.68
N LYS A 178 9.55 -31.65 42.94
CA LYS A 178 8.46 -30.77 43.37
C LYS A 178 8.71 -29.27 43.10
N ASN A 179 9.98 -28.86 43.07
CA ASN A 179 10.37 -27.46 42.79
C ASN A 179 10.67 -27.19 41.33
N ASN A 180 10.51 -28.19 40.44
CA ASN A 180 10.80 -28.05 39.04
C ASN A 180 9.67 -27.30 38.30
N GLN A 181 9.91 -26.06 37.93
CA GLN A 181 8.93 -25.22 37.21
C GLN A 181 8.46 -25.84 35.88
N ARG A 182 9.29 -26.70 35.26
CA ARG A 182 8.92 -27.38 34.00
C ARG A 182 7.87 -28.45 34.21
N LEU A 183 7.91 -29.15 35.32
CA LEU A 183 6.86 -30.13 35.68
C LEU A 183 5.53 -29.43 35.95
N ILE A 184 5.57 -28.29 36.64
CA ILE A 184 4.37 -27.46 36.84
C ILE A 184 3.78 -27.05 35.48
N PHE A 185 4.62 -26.59 34.59
CA PHE A 185 4.21 -26.20 33.24
C PHE A 185 3.67 -27.38 32.40
N LEU A 186 4.29 -28.58 32.54
CA LEU A 186 3.77 -29.81 31.93
C LEU A 186 2.35 -30.09 32.39
N PHE A 187 2.10 -30.05 33.72
CA PHE A 187 0.77 -30.34 34.27
C PHE A 187 -0.26 -29.28 33.82
N ASP A 188 0.14 -28.04 33.71
CA ASP A 188 -0.71 -26.97 33.17
C ASP A 188 -1.07 -27.19 31.68
N CYS A 189 -0.10 -27.60 30.86
CA CYS A 189 -0.35 -27.92 29.44
C CYS A 189 -1.23 -29.17 29.28
N LEU A 190 -1.02 -30.21 30.10
CA LEU A 190 -1.88 -31.38 30.13
C LEU A 190 -3.31 -31.01 30.54
N SER A 191 -3.45 -30.24 31.62
CA SER A 191 -4.73 -29.73 32.11
C SER A 191 -5.51 -28.96 31.06
N ASP A 192 -4.84 -28.03 30.37
CA ASP A 192 -5.40 -27.22 29.26
C ASP A 192 -5.85 -28.10 28.07
N THR A 193 -5.07 -29.14 27.76
CA THR A 193 -5.41 -30.09 26.69
C THR A 193 -6.66 -30.91 27.05
N PHE A 194 -6.79 -31.42 28.29
CA PHE A 194 -7.99 -32.12 28.76
C PHE A 194 -9.23 -31.21 28.66
N GLU A 195 -9.12 -29.97 29.11
CA GLU A 195 -10.20 -28.99 29.07
C GLU A 195 -10.64 -28.70 27.63
N LYS A 196 -9.71 -28.38 26.73
CA LYS A 196 -10.00 -28.06 25.34
C LYS A 196 -10.57 -29.21 24.54
N VAL A 197 -10.06 -30.43 24.77
CA VAL A 197 -10.61 -31.64 24.14
C VAL A 197 -12.02 -31.92 24.66
N ALA A 198 -12.27 -31.70 25.96
CA ALA A 198 -13.62 -31.82 26.51
C ALA A 198 -14.61 -30.81 25.94
N GLN A 199 -14.15 -29.62 25.60
CA GLN A 199 -14.93 -28.59 24.87
C GLN A 199 -15.11 -28.90 23.38
N GLY A 200 -14.52 -29.97 22.85
CA GLY A 200 -14.63 -30.38 21.45
C GLY A 200 -13.75 -29.57 20.49
N THR A 201 -12.73 -28.90 21.02
CA THR A 201 -11.75 -28.19 20.18
C THR A 201 -10.64 -29.14 19.72
N ASN A 202 -10.16 -28.93 18.48
CA ASN A 202 -9.03 -29.69 17.93
C ASN A 202 -7.69 -29.14 18.43
N HIS A 203 -7.41 -29.27 19.71
CA HIS A 203 -6.21 -28.75 20.35
C HIS A 203 -5.09 -29.81 20.39
N ARG A 204 -3.84 -29.37 20.13
CA ARG A 204 -2.65 -30.18 20.24
C ARG A 204 -1.66 -29.52 21.20
N MET A 205 -1.14 -30.23 22.14
CA MET A 205 -0.13 -29.76 23.11
C MET A 205 1.22 -29.54 22.38
N SER A 206 1.91 -28.44 22.66
CA SER A 206 3.29 -28.24 22.20
C SER A 206 4.29 -28.84 23.18
N TRP A 207 5.02 -29.82 22.72
CA TRP A 207 6.15 -30.43 23.48
C TRP A 207 7.43 -29.63 23.27
N GLN A 208 7.55 -28.93 22.16
CA GLN A 208 8.69 -28.04 21.87
C GLN A 208 8.75 -26.88 22.86
N GLU A 209 7.62 -26.25 23.16
CA GLU A 209 7.55 -25.16 24.16
C GLU A 209 7.93 -25.62 25.57
N LEU A 210 7.65 -26.89 25.90
CA LEU A 210 8.03 -27.51 27.18
C LEU A 210 9.54 -27.73 27.28
N MET A 211 10.21 -28.07 26.16
CA MET A 211 11.64 -28.42 26.16
C MET A 211 12.55 -27.21 25.94
N LEU A 212 12.09 -26.19 25.19
CA LEU A 212 12.83 -24.96 24.92
C LEU A 212 12.38 -23.89 25.91
N ASP A 213 13.31 -23.18 26.55
CA ASP A 213 12.95 -22.07 27.44
C ASP A 213 12.19 -20.96 26.70
N GLN A 214 11.17 -20.39 27.37
CA GLN A 214 10.39 -19.23 26.88
C GLN A 214 11.22 -17.95 26.71
N GLU A 215 12.51 -17.91 27.06
CA GLU A 215 13.40 -16.75 26.85
C GLU A 215 13.84 -16.52 25.40
N ALA A 216 13.59 -17.46 24.50
CA ALA A 216 13.65 -17.15 23.08
C ALA A 216 12.45 -16.30 22.72
N ASN A 217 12.60 -14.97 22.87
CA ASN A 217 11.70 -13.90 22.39
C ASN A 217 11.56 -13.89 20.86
N THR A 218 11.46 -15.05 20.24
CA THR A 218 10.88 -15.17 18.92
C THR A 218 9.37 -15.22 19.12
N PRO A 219 8.59 -14.37 18.44
CA PRO A 219 7.14 -14.56 18.38
C PRO A 219 6.94 -15.99 17.88
N SER A 220 6.69 -16.86 18.80
CA SER A 220 6.48 -18.28 18.58
C SER A 220 5.33 -18.44 17.62
N GLY A 221 5.59 -18.83 16.39
CA GLY A 221 4.54 -19.25 15.52
C GLY A 221 4.67 -18.92 14.05
N TYR A 222 5.42 -17.91 13.65
CA TYR A 222 5.50 -17.58 12.21
C TYR A 222 6.48 -18.49 11.47
N GLN A 223 5.96 -19.24 10.49
CA GLN A 223 6.76 -19.97 9.53
C GLN A 223 6.64 -19.32 8.15
N PHE A 224 7.72 -19.36 7.37
CA PHE A 224 7.79 -18.64 6.11
C PHE A 224 8.00 -19.58 4.92
N ILE A 225 7.28 -19.31 3.82
CA ILE A 225 7.58 -19.86 2.52
C ILE A 225 7.79 -18.69 1.56
N ILE A 226 8.90 -18.67 0.85
CA ILE A 226 9.20 -17.69 -0.19
C ILE A 226 8.98 -18.36 -1.54
N ALA A 227 7.89 -18.02 -2.20
CA ALA A 227 7.53 -18.57 -3.51
C ALA A 227 7.84 -17.55 -4.61
N GLN A 228 8.56 -17.98 -5.64
CA GLN A 228 8.81 -17.18 -6.83
C GLN A 228 7.94 -17.70 -7.99
N PRO A 229 6.91 -16.96 -8.42
CA PRO A 229 6.04 -17.39 -9.50
C PRO A 229 6.61 -17.08 -10.88
N PHE A 230 6.08 -17.77 -11.90
CA PHE A 230 6.12 -17.30 -13.27
C PHE A 230 5.09 -16.20 -13.46
N LEU A 231 5.53 -15.00 -13.80
CA LEU A 231 4.66 -13.85 -13.99
C LEU A 231 4.25 -13.71 -15.47
N ASP A 232 2.95 -13.63 -15.70
CA ASP A 232 2.40 -13.29 -17.01
C ASP A 232 2.12 -11.77 -17.07
N TYR A 233 3.11 -11.01 -17.50
CA TYR A 233 2.98 -9.54 -17.67
C TYR A 233 2.01 -9.13 -18.80
N ARG A 234 1.43 -10.09 -19.54
CA ARG A 234 0.35 -9.82 -20.50
C ARG A 234 -1.02 -9.81 -19.81
N ALA A 235 -1.13 -10.49 -18.68
CA ALA A 235 -2.33 -10.47 -17.87
C ALA A 235 -2.48 -9.14 -17.12
N ALA A 236 -3.71 -8.72 -16.87
CA ALA A 236 -3.98 -7.52 -16.07
C ALA A 236 -3.49 -7.66 -14.62
N GLN A 237 -3.31 -8.88 -14.14
CA GLN A 237 -2.85 -9.21 -12.78
C GLN A 237 -1.84 -10.37 -12.85
N PRO A 238 -0.54 -10.08 -13.00
CA PRO A 238 0.48 -11.11 -13.20
C PRO A 238 0.58 -12.16 -12.08
N ALA A 239 0.37 -11.75 -10.82
CA ALA A 239 0.49 -12.62 -9.64
C ALA A 239 -0.80 -13.39 -9.28
N GLU A 240 -1.92 -13.12 -9.96
CA GLU A 240 -3.25 -13.67 -9.61
C GLU A 240 -3.26 -15.22 -9.57
N LYS A 241 -2.67 -15.86 -10.58
CA LYS A 241 -2.64 -17.33 -10.67
C LYS A 241 -1.89 -17.94 -9.48
N ALA A 242 -0.75 -17.36 -9.13
CA ALA A 242 0.08 -17.85 -8.03
C ALA A 242 -0.62 -17.67 -6.66
N ILE A 243 -1.20 -16.49 -6.42
CA ILE A 243 -1.91 -16.22 -5.15
C ILE A 243 -3.14 -17.12 -5.00
N LYS A 244 -3.94 -17.30 -6.07
CA LYS A 244 -5.07 -18.23 -6.06
C LYS A 244 -4.63 -19.67 -5.84
N ARG A 245 -3.51 -20.08 -6.42
CA ARG A 245 -2.96 -21.45 -6.26
C ARG A 245 -2.52 -21.68 -4.80
N ILE A 246 -1.84 -20.73 -4.18
CA ILE A 246 -1.45 -20.82 -2.77
C ILE A 246 -2.70 -20.99 -1.87
N ARG A 247 -3.72 -20.13 -2.06
CA ARG A 247 -4.97 -20.24 -1.29
C ARG A 247 -5.72 -21.56 -1.54
N SER A 248 -5.74 -22.03 -2.79
CA SER A 248 -6.35 -23.31 -3.12
C SER A 248 -5.60 -24.50 -2.50
N ALA A 249 -4.26 -24.47 -2.52
CA ALA A 249 -3.44 -25.50 -1.89
C ALA A 249 -3.70 -25.58 -0.38
N ALA A 250 -3.77 -24.44 0.27
CA ALA A 250 -4.09 -24.33 1.70
C ALA A 250 -5.46 -24.95 2.03
N ASN A 251 -6.47 -24.66 1.21
CA ASN A 251 -7.82 -25.23 1.41
C ASN A 251 -7.82 -26.75 1.24
N VAL A 252 -7.10 -27.27 0.23
CA VAL A 252 -6.99 -28.73 -0.01
C VAL A 252 -6.29 -29.43 1.16
N LEU A 253 -5.30 -28.76 1.75
CA LEU A 253 -4.54 -29.28 2.89
C LEU A 253 -5.24 -29.05 4.24
N HIS A 254 -6.49 -28.53 4.22
CA HIS A 254 -7.25 -28.18 5.43
C HIS A 254 -6.51 -27.22 6.37
N ILE A 255 -5.61 -26.40 5.81
CA ILE A 255 -4.95 -25.34 6.55
C ILE A 255 -5.95 -24.20 6.70
N SER A 256 -6.60 -24.14 7.86
CA SER A 256 -7.67 -23.18 8.14
C SER A 256 -7.66 -22.79 9.61
N LYS A 257 -8.25 -21.65 9.90
CA LYS A 257 -8.40 -21.14 11.26
C LYS A 257 -9.21 -22.11 12.18
N GLU A 258 -10.12 -22.89 11.59
CA GLU A 258 -10.89 -23.91 12.30
C GLU A 258 -9.98 -25.03 12.83
N ASN A 259 -8.86 -25.28 12.18
CA ASN A 259 -7.84 -26.25 12.58
C ASN A 259 -6.67 -25.61 13.34
N GLY A 260 -6.82 -24.36 13.82
CA GLY A 260 -5.78 -23.65 14.56
C GLY A 260 -4.61 -23.16 13.68
N ILE A 261 -4.76 -23.10 12.35
CA ILE A 261 -3.69 -22.69 11.43
C ILE A 261 -4.20 -21.57 10.53
N THR A 262 -3.47 -20.45 10.48
CA THR A 262 -3.80 -19.32 9.63
C THR A 262 -2.70 -19.07 8.61
N ILE A 263 -3.08 -18.75 7.38
CA ILE A 263 -2.14 -18.37 6.32
C ILE A 263 -2.35 -16.92 5.95
N HIS A 264 -1.27 -16.18 5.92
CA HIS A 264 -1.21 -14.82 5.40
C HIS A 264 -0.29 -14.75 4.20
N ILE A 265 -0.67 -13.96 3.18
CA ILE A 265 0.12 -13.82 1.96
C ILE A 265 0.57 -12.37 1.86
N THR A 266 1.89 -12.14 1.82
CA THR A 266 2.48 -10.81 1.76
C THR A 266 3.67 -10.78 0.77
N GLY A 267 4.48 -9.72 0.83
CA GLY A 267 5.54 -9.48 -0.16
C GLY A 267 5.10 -8.52 -1.26
N GLY A 268 6.06 -7.99 -2.03
CA GLY A 268 5.78 -6.94 -3.01
C GLY A 268 4.71 -7.29 -4.03
N LEU A 269 4.71 -8.53 -4.52
CA LEU A 269 3.72 -9.00 -5.50
C LEU A 269 2.30 -9.11 -4.91
N ALA A 270 2.18 -9.56 -3.66
CA ALA A 270 0.88 -9.70 -3.01
C ALA A 270 0.27 -8.34 -2.68
N ILE A 271 1.08 -7.41 -2.18
CA ILE A 271 0.67 -6.03 -1.90
C ILE A 271 0.21 -5.35 -3.19
N ASN A 272 1.01 -5.43 -4.26
CA ASN A 272 0.64 -4.85 -5.55
C ASN A 272 -0.66 -5.45 -6.12
N TYR A 273 -0.88 -6.76 -5.93
CA TYR A 273 -2.10 -7.44 -6.37
C TYR A 273 -3.33 -6.95 -5.61
N GLU A 274 -3.27 -6.86 -4.29
CA GLU A 274 -4.39 -6.41 -3.46
C GLU A 274 -4.67 -4.91 -3.64
N ASP A 275 -3.62 -4.08 -3.75
CA ASP A 275 -3.75 -2.66 -4.07
C ASP A 275 -4.47 -2.44 -5.40
N LEU A 276 -4.13 -3.22 -6.43
CA LEU A 276 -4.80 -3.12 -7.73
C LEU A 276 -6.29 -3.47 -7.63
N LEU A 277 -6.63 -4.52 -6.87
CA LEU A 277 -8.04 -4.91 -6.65
C LEU A 277 -8.81 -3.79 -5.94
N SER A 278 -8.23 -3.23 -4.88
CA SER A 278 -8.79 -2.13 -4.10
C SER A 278 -8.98 -0.89 -4.97
N VAL A 279 -7.93 -0.45 -5.65
CA VAL A 279 -7.97 0.74 -6.53
C VAL A 279 -8.96 0.57 -7.69
N ARG A 280 -9.01 -0.58 -8.34
CA ARG A 280 -9.95 -0.83 -9.44
C ARG A 280 -11.41 -0.73 -8.98
N LYS A 281 -11.73 -1.29 -7.82
CA LYS A 281 -13.06 -1.21 -7.22
C LYS A 281 -13.41 0.22 -6.86
N ASP A 282 -12.50 0.89 -6.18
CA ASP A 282 -12.67 2.24 -5.67
C ASP A 282 -12.82 3.28 -6.79
N ILE A 283 -11.98 3.25 -7.82
CA ILE A 283 -12.05 4.18 -8.96
C ILE A 283 -13.37 4.02 -9.71
N GLY A 284 -13.86 2.79 -9.88
CA GLY A 284 -15.15 2.55 -10.52
C GLY A 284 -16.30 3.19 -9.75
N ILE A 285 -16.35 2.99 -8.44
CA ILE A 285 -17.37 3.58 -7.56
C ILE A 285 -17.19 5.10 -7.47
N ALA A 286 -15.99 5.59 -7.23
CA ALA A 286 -15.70 7.01 -7.11
C ALA A 286 -16.04 7.76 -8.40
N GLY A 287 -15.69 7.19 -9.56
CA GLY A 287 -16.03 7.77 -10.85
C GLY A 287 -17.53 7.88 -11.09
N LEU A 288 -18.29 6.82 -10.77
CA LEU A 288 -19.74 6.83 -10.92
C LEU A 288 -20.41 7.85 -9.98
N VAL A 289 -20.03 7.84 -8.71
CA VAL A 289 -20.59 8.76 -7.70
C VAL A 289 -20.23 10.21 -8.05
N SER A 290 -18.98 10.46 -8.45
CA SER A 290 -18.53 11.78 -8.93
C SER A 290 -19.37 12.25 -10.11
N PHE A 291 -19.55 11.40 -11.11
CA PHE A 291 -20.32 11.71 -12.29
C PHE A 291 -21.79 12.09 -11.97
N VAL A 292 -22.42 11.33 -11.08
CA VAL A 292 -23.82 11.60 -10.65
C VAL A 292 -23.88 12.91 -9.86
N LEU A 293 -23.01 13.14 -8.88
CA LEU A 293 -23.03 14.34 -8.05
C LEU A 293 -22.69 15.60 -8.87
N VAL A 294 -21.73 15.51 -9.79
CA VAL A 294 -21.46 16.59 -10.75
C VAL A 294 -22.70 16.89 -11.59
N GLY A 295 -23.43 15.86 -12.06
CA GLY A 295 -24.70 16.03 -12.75
C GLY A 295 -25.77 16.77 -11.93
N VAL A 296 -25.87 16.47 -10.63
CA VAL A 296 -26.78 17.15 -9.70
C VAL A 296 -26.41 18.63 -9.54
N ILE A 297 -25.13 18.95 -9.35
CA ILE A 297 -24.66 20.32 -9.23
C ILE A 297 -24.91 21.09 -10.52
N LEU A 298 -24.61 20.48 -11.65
CA LEU A 298 -24.91 21.07 -12.96
C LEU A 298 -26.40 21.37 -13.10
N TYR A 299 -27.27 20.47 -12.66
CA TYR A 299 -28.72 20.71 -12.69
C TYR A 299 -29.13 21.90 -11.82
N VAL A 300 -28.56 22.04 -10.64
CA VAL A 300 -28.76 23.20 -9.75
C VAL A 300 -28.23 24.49 -10.40
N GLY A 301 -27.05 24.45 -11.01
CA GLY A 301 -26.39 25.61 -11.64
C GLY A 301 -27.03 26.03 -12.96
N LEU A 302 -27.27 25.07 -13.83
CA LEU A 302 -27.78 25.36 -15.18
C LEU A 302 -29.32 25.42 -15.24
N GLY A 303 -30.04 24.72 -14.37
CA GLY A 303 -31.50 24.70 -14.30
C GLY A 303 -32.17 24.14 -15.56
N SER A 304 -31.48 23.33 -16.33
CA SER A 304 -31.96 22.74 -17.59
C SER A 304 -31.35 21.34 -17.77
N ALA A 305 -32.21 20.33 -17.83
CA ALA A 305 -31.78 18.94 -18.03
C ALA A 305 -31.08 18.74 -19.40
N SER A 306 -31.52 19.46 -20.45
CA SER A 306 -30.89 19.39 -21.77
C SER A 306 -29.44 19.87 -21.73
N LEU A 307 -29.17 20.99 -21.03
CA LEU A 307 -27.81 21.50 -20.88
C LEU A 307 -26.92 20.60 -20.03
N VAL A 308 -27.49 20.00 -18.97
CA VAL A 308 -26.79 19.00 -18.14
C VAL A 308 -26.40 17.79 -18.98
N PHE A 309 -27.36 17.24 -19.73
CA PHE A 309 -27.09 16.10 -20.61
C PHE A 309 -26.01 16.43 -21.67
N ALA A 310 -26.14 17.59 -22.34
CA ALA A 310 -25.14 18.03 -23.32
C ALA A 310 -23.74 18.18 -22.71
N SER A 311 -23.63 18.76 -21.50
CA SER A 311 -22.37 18.94 -20.79
C SER A 311 -21.75 17.59 -20.38
N LEU A 312 -22.54 16.68 -19.80
CA LEU A 312 -22.09 15.35 -19.40
C LEU A 312 -21.70 14.47 -20.60
N PHE A 313 -22.45 14.55 -21.70
CA PHE A 313 -22.10 13.84 -22.92
C PHE A 313 -20.78 14.34 -23.51
N THR A 314 -20.57 15.66 -23.53
CA THR A 314 -19.33 16.28 -23.99
C THR A 314 -18.15 15.89 -23.09
N LEU A 315 -18.34 15.85 -21.77
CA LEU A 315 -17.36 15.40 -20.81
C LEU A 315 -16.93 13.94 -21.07
N LEU A 316 -17.92 13.04 -21.25
CA LEU A 316 -17.63 11.62 -21.56
C LEU A 316 -16.90 11.46 -22.89
N THR A 317 -17.26 12.26 -23.88
CA THR A 317 -16.58 12.27 -25.18
C THR A 317 -15.11 12.69 -25.02
N GLY A 318 -14.85 13.80 -24.31
CA GLY A 318 -13.50 14.28 -24.02
C GLY A 318 -12.67 13.27 -23.22
N LEU A 319 -13.29 12.63 -22.23
CA LEU A 319 -12.64 11.57 -21.43
C LEU A 319 -12.28 10.37 -22.31
N ALA A 320 -13.21 9.88 -23.14
CA ALA A 320 -12.96 8.75 -24.03
C ALA A 320 -11.83 9.04 -25.03
N TRP A 321 -11.79 10.25 -25.60
CA TRP A 321 -10.70 10.66 -26.48
C TRP A 321 -9.36 10.70 -25.75
N THR A 322 -9.36 11.17 -24.51
CA THR A 322 -8.12 11.23 -23.71
C THR A 322 -7.63 9.84 -23.30
N ILE A 323 -8.51 8.94 -22.89
CA ILE A 323 -8.14 7.55 -22.61
C ILE A 323 -7.64 6.86 -23.88
N GLY A 324 -8.32 7.09 -25.02
CA GLY A 324 -7.87 6.58 -26.31
C GLY A 324 -6.47 7.08 -26.68
N PHE A 325 -6.19 8.36 -26.48
CA PHE A 325 -4.84 8.93 -26.64
C PHE A 325 -3.83 8.23 -25.72
N ALA A 326 -4.14 8.07 -24.42
CA ALA A 326 -3.24 7.43 -23.47
C ALA A 326 -2.88 5.99 -23.88
N VAL A 327 -3.87 5.20 -24.30
CA VAL A 327 -3.64 3.81 -24.73
C VAL A 327 -2.84 3.72 -26.03
N LEU A 328 -3.05 4.64 -26.96
CA LEU A 328 -2.35 4.64 -28.26
C LEU A 328 -0.90 5.12 -28.16
N PHE A 329 -0.61 6.11 -27.32
CA PHE A 329 0.70 6.76 -27.26
C PHE A 329 1.57 6.31 -26.10
N ILE A 330 0.98 5.88 -24.98
CA ILE A 330 1.70 5.44 -23.78
C ILE A 330 1.65 3.90 -23.66
N GLY A 331 0.52 3.29 -24.00
CA GLY A 331 0.34 1.84 -24.05
C GLY A 331 -0.12 1.21 -22.74
N SER A 332 0.26 1.73 -21.58
CA SER A 332 -0.19 1.29 -20.27
C SER A 332 -0.47 2.47 -19.34
N LEU A 333 -1.37 2.29 -18.39
CA LEU A 333 -1.61 3.26 -17.31
C LEU A 333 -1.00 2.72 -16.01
N ASN A 334 -0.31 3.58 -15.28
CA ASN A 334 0.16 3.26 -13.94
C ASN A 334 -0.89 3.64 -12.86
N LEU A 335 -0.65 3.22 -11.62
CA LEU A 335 -1.57 3.45 -10.50
C LEU A 335 -1.89 4.93 -10.26
N ILE A 336 -0.96 5.84 -10.58
CA ILE A 336 -1.14 7.29 -10.46
C ILE A 336 -1.87 7.82 -11.67
N SER A 337 -1.48 7.41 -12.87
CA SER A 337 -2.10 7.93 -14.10
C SER A 337 -3.57 7.52 -14.24
N ILE A 338 -3.99 6.38 -13.67
CA ILE A 338 -5.40 5.94 -13.72
C ILE A 338 -6.33 6.86 -12.91
N THR A 339 -5.84 7.54 -11.86
CA THR A 339 -6.63 8.50 -11.08
C THR A 339 -7.06 9.72 -11.90
N PHE A 340 -6.37 9.96 -13.03
CA PHE A 340 -6.73 10.99 -14.01
C PHE A 340 -8.22 10.92 -14.40
N VAL A 341 -8.83 9.74 -14.48
CA VAL A 341 -10.26 9.59 -14.87
C VAL A 341 -11.17 10.41 -13.94
N VAL A 342 -10.95 10.30 -12.62
CA VAL A 342 -11.76 11.05 -11.65
C VAL A 342 -11.39 12.53 -11.62
N LEU A 343 -10.09 12.84 -11.74
CA LEU A 343 -9.62 14.23 -11.87
C LEU A 343 -10.25 14.91 -13.09
N PHE A 344 -10.32 14.21 -14.22
CA PHE A 344 -10.89 14.74 -15.47
C PHE A 344 -12.39 15.03 -15.35
N ILE A 345 -13.17 14.24 -14.59
CA ILE A 345 -14.59 14.53 -14.36
C ILE A 345 -14.76 15.91 -13.70
N GLY A 346 -13.92 16.24 -12.72
CA GLY A 346 -13.95 17.55 -12.08
C GLY A 346 -13.47 18.70 -12.95
N LEU A 347 -12.37 18.52 -13.68
CA LEU A 347 -11.74 19.58 -14.48
C LEU A 347 -12.39 19.74 -15.85
N GLY A 348 -12.84 18.65 -16.44
CA GLY A 348 -13.34 18.66 -17.82
C GLY A 348 -14.69 19.34 -17.96
N ILE A 349 -15.47 19.43 -16.90
CA ILE A 349 -16.81 20.04 -16.93
C ILE A 349 -16.78 21.57 -16.94
N ASP A 350 -15.68 22.16 -16.48
CA ASP A 350 -15.54 23.61 -16.30
C ASP A 350 -15.79 24.42 -17.58
N TYR A 351 -15.28 23.92 -18.70
CA TYR A 351 -15.50 24.56 -20.00
C TYR A 351 -16.96 24.56 -20.40
N SER A 352 -17.67 23.44 -20.15
CA SER A 352 -19.12 23.35 -20.43
C SER A 352 -19.93 24.34 -19.60
N ILE A 353 -19.61 24.48 -18.30
CA ILE A 353 -20.28 25.41 -17.39
C ILE A 353 -20.16 26.83 -17.89
N GLN A 354 -18.95 27.27 -18.28
CA GLN A 354 -18.67 28.62 -18.78
C GLN A 354 -19.47 28.91 -20.04
N ILE A 355 -19.46 28.02 -21.03
CA ILE A 355 -20.21 28.16 -22.28
C ILE A 355 -21.71 28.19 -21.99
N CYS A 356 -22.26 27.22 -21.25
CA CYS A 356 -23.71 27.13 -21.03
C CYS A 356 -24.27 28.34 -20.29
N LEU A 357 -23.60 28.82 -19.23
CA LEU A 357 -24.05 30.01 -18.50
C LEU A 357 -23.99 31.27 -19.33
N ARG A 358 -22.97 31.40 -20.17
CA ARG A 358 -22.86 32.58 -21.08
C ARG A 358 -23.90 32.56 -22.18
N CYS A 359 -24.18 31.41 -22.77
CA CYS A 359 -25.24 31.25 -23.76
C CYS A 359 -26.63 31.58 -23.15
N LYS A 360 -26.89 31.15 -21.88
CA LYS A 360 -28.12 31.52 -21.19
C LYS A 360 -28.25 33.02 -20.92
N GLU A 361 -27.16 33.68 -20.48
CA GLU A 361 -27.13 35.13 -20.26
C GLU A 361 -27.48 35.89 -21.57
N LEU A 362 -26.89 35.51 -22.70
CA LEU A 362 -27.15 36.10 -23.98
C LEU A 362 -28.55 35.76 -24.56
N GLY A 363 -29.03 34.53 -24.31
CA GLY A 363 -30.36 34.11 -24.70
C GLY A 363 -31.47 34.89 -23.96
N SER A 364 -31.23 35.33 -22.72
CA SER A 364 -32.15 36.17 -21.94
C SER A 364 -32.17 37.63 -22.41
N SER A 365 -31.14 38.09 -23.13
CA SER A 365 -31.11 39.42 -23.71
C SER A 365 -31.79 39.56 -25.09
N GLY A 366 -32.53 38.51 -25.54
CA GLY A 366 -33.41 38.60 -26.72
C GLY A 366 -32.80 38.06 -28.03
N LEU A 367 -31.61 37.45 -27.99
CA LEU A 367 -30.99 36.79 -29.15
C LEU A 367 -31.72 35.47 -29.49
N THR A 368 -31.67 35.07 -30.75
CA THR A 368 -32.10 33.73 -31.17
C THR A 368 -31.20 32.65 -30.58
N ASP A 369 -31.65 31.38 -30.47
CA ASP A 369 -30.84 30.30 -29.84
C ASP A 369 -29.50 30.11 -30.56
N SER A 370 -29.49 30.12 -31.90
CA SER A 370 -28.26 29.95 -32.67
C SER A 370 -27.30 31.16 -32.54
N GLU A 371 -27.80 32.37 -32.44
CA GLU A 371 -27.00 33.59 -32.21
C GLU A 371 -26.44 33.59 -30.79
N ALA A 372 -27.27 33.23 -29.79
CA ALA A 372 -26.85 33.15 -28.38
C ALA A 372 -25.76 32.09 -28.18
N ILE A 373 -25.85 30.95 -28.87
CA ILE A 373 -24.81 29.91 -28.83
C ILE A 373 -23.54 30.40 -29.51
N SER A 374 -23.67 30.99 -30.73
CA SER A 374 -22.53 31.47 -31.49
C SER A 374 -21.74 32.55 -30.74
N GLU A 375 -22.44 33.60 -30.26
CA GLU A 375 -21.79 34.67 -29.51
C GLU A 375 -21.35 34.23 -28.10
N GLY A 376 -22.09 33.31 -27.47
CA GLY A 376 -21.74 32.73 -26.19
C GLY A 376 -20.40 32.01 -26.26
N VAL A 377 -20.24 31.10 -27.21
CA VAL A 377 -18.98 30.37 -27.41
C VAL A 377 -17.84 31.33 -27.76
N ARG A 378 -18.09 32.29 -28.66
CA ARG A 378 -17.08 33.26 -29.10
C ARG A 378 -16.59 34.14 -27.96
N SER A 379 -17.49 34.63 -27.11
CA SER A 379 -17.13 35.53 -26.00
C SER A 379 -16.30 34.88 -24.89
N VAL A 380 -16.46 33.57 -24.68
CA VAL A 380 -15.66 32.85 -23.67
C VAL A 380 -14.46 32.10 -24.23
N SER A 381 -14.39 31.93 -25.57
CA SER A 381 -13.35 31.09 -26.21
C SER A 381 -11.92 31.53 -25.88
N ASN A 382 -11.67 32.83 -25.79
CA ASN A 382 -10.35 33.36 -25.42
C ASN A 382 -9.93 32.92 -24.04
N ALA A 383 -10.82 33.03 -23.05
CA ALA A 383 -10.53 32.60 -21.68
C ALA A 383 -10.33 31.07 -21.62
N LEU A 384 -11.18 30.29 -22.31
CA LEU A 384 -11.09 28.83 -22.33
C LEU A 384 -9.77 28.32 -22.97
N ILE A 385 -9.32 28.93 -24.07
CA ILE A 385 -8.05 28.59 -24.70
C ILE A 385 -6.88 28.91 -23.75
N LEU A 386 -6.93 30.07 -23.08
CA LEU A 386 -5.90 30.45 -22.12
C LEU A 386 -5.85 29.47 -20.94
N CYS A 387 -7.02 29.12 -20.40
CA CYS A 387 -7.13 28.13 -19.34
C CYS A 387 -6.60 26.75 -19.78
N ALA A 388 -6.98 26.27 -20.97
CA ALA A 388 -6.45 25.00 -21.47
C ALA A 388 -4.92 25.00 -21.61
N ILE A 389 -4.32 26.11 -22.03
CA ILE A 389 -2.86 26.24 -22.15
C ILE A 389 -2.21 26.29 -20.76
N THR A 390 -2.73 27.10 -19.83
CA THR A 390 -2.16 27.21 -18.48
C THR A 390 -2.26 25.91 -17.71
N THR A 391 -3.40 25.23 -17.77
CA THR A 391 -3.57 23.92 -17.15
C THR A 391 -2.68 22.88 -17.81
N ALA A 392 -2.57 22.84 -19.14
CA ALA A 392 -1.66 21.95 -19.85
C ALA A 392 -0.18 22.22 -19.48
N ILE A 393 0.24 23.47 -19.31
CA ILE A 393 1.59 23.83 -18.84
C ILE A 393 1.84 23.23 -17.45
N GLY A 394 0.85 23.37 -16.54
CA GLY A 394 0.93 22.78 -15.20
C GLY A 394 1.16 21.26 -15.23
N PHE A 395 0.45 20.55 -16.10
CA PHE A 395 0.62 19.13 -16.31
C PHE A 395 1.92 18.77 -17.03
N TYR A 396 2.25 19.43 -18.13
CA TYR A 396 3.45 19.14 -18.92
C TYR A 396 4.76 19.47 -18.19
N ALA A 397 4.72 20.26 -17.14
CA ALA A 397 5.88 20.53 -16.30
C ALA A 397 6.46 19.24 -15.63
N PHE A 398 5.67 18.17 -15.56
CA PHE A 398 6.14 16.86 -15.08
C PHE A 398 6.92 16.05 -16.13
N VAL A 399 6.68 16.29 -17.42
CA VAL A 399 7.24 15.48 -18.52
C VAL A 399 8.78 15.37 -18.47
N PRO A 400 9.55 16.46 -18.18
CA PRO A 400 11.00 16.37 -18.13
C PRO A 400 11.54 15.81 -16.81
N THR A 401 10.72 15.22 -15.94
CA THR A 401 11.16 14.71 -14.63
C THR A 401 11.48 13.23 -14.66
N ALA A 402 12.35 12.78 -13.76
CA ALA A 402 12.71 11.38 -13.60
C ALA A 402 11.60 10.51 -12.95
N TYR A 403 10.47 11.11 -12.55
CA TYR A 403 9.31 10.41 -12.04
C TYR A 403 8.34 10.08 -13.17
N ILE A 404 8.52 8.92 -13.79
CA ILE A 404 7.76 8.46 -14.97
C ILE A 404 6.26 8.43 -14.68
N GLY A 405 5.85 7.96 -13.50
CA GLY A 405 4.43 7.90 -13.12
C GLY A 405 3.72 9.26 -13.20
N ALA A 406 4.36 10.33 -12.74
CA ALA A 406 3.83 11.69 -12.84
C ALA A 406 4.02 12.30 -14.24
N SER A 407 5.09 11.96 -14.94
CA SER A 407 5.36 12.38 -16.32
C SER A 407 4.27 11.86 -17.26
N GLU A 408 3.88 10.59 -17.17
CA GLU A 408 2.78 10.01 -17.93
C GLU A 408 1.44 10.66 -17.60
N LEU A 409 1.13 10.84 -16.31
CA LEU A 409 -0.07 11.58 -15.90
C LEU A 409 -0.08 12.99 -16.50
N GLY A 410 1.07 13.68 -16.45
CA GLY A 410 1.24 15.02 -17.02
C GLY A 410 0.96 15.06 -18.51
N LEU A 411 1.48 14.08 -19.25
CA LEU A 411 1.26 13.98 -20.69
C LEU A 411 -0.21 13.68 -21.03
N ILE A 412 -0.84 12.72 -20.31
CA ILE A 412 -2.24 12.35 -20.51
C ILE A 412 -3.16 13.52 -20.19
N ALA A 413 -3.02 14.09 -19.00
CA ALA A 413 -3.89 15.15 -18.52
C ALA A 413 -3.71 16.45 -19.32
N GLY A 414 -2.46 16.84 -19.59
CA GLY A 414 -2.17 18.03 -20.40
C GLY A 414 -2.76 17.95 -21.82
N THR A 415 -2.59 16.83 -22.50
CA THR A 415 -3.21 16.58 -23.81
C THR A 415 -4.73 16.48 -23.69
N GLY A 416 -5.21 15.85 -22.63
CA GLY A 416 -6.62 15.71 -22.30
C GLY A 416 -7.35 17.05 -22.20
N MET A 417 -6.70 18.08 -21.65
CA MET A 417 -7.30 19.43 -21.59
C MET A 417 -7.56 20.02 -22.99
N PHE A 418 -6.65 19.79 -23.95
CA PHE A 418 -6.87 20.24 -25.35
C PHE A 418 -7.96 19.41 -26.04
N LEU A 419 -8.00 18.09 -25.83
CA LEU A 419 -9.06 17.23 -26.38
C LEU A 419 -10.42 17.59 -25.79
N ASN A 420 -10.47 17.91 -24.51
CA ASN A 420 -11.69 18.38 -23.84
C ASN A 420 -12.12 19.76 -24.35
N LEU A 421 -11.18 20.69 -24.54
CA LEU A 421 -11.49 21.99 -25.19
C LEU A 421 -12.07 21.76 -26.57
N LEU A 422 -11.48 20.89 -27.39
CA LEU A 422 -11.98 20.56 -28.72
C LEU A 422 -13.41 20.01 -28.65
N ALA A 423 -13.69 19.07 -27.73
CA ALA A 423 -15.05 18.57 -27.52
C ALA A 423 -16.03 19.67 -27.11
N ASN A 424 -15.61 20.60 -26.23
CA ASN A 424 -16.46 21.71 -25.80
C ASN A 424 -16.74 22.79 -26.85
N ILE A 425 -15.84 23.00 -27.81
CA ILE A 425 -16.06 23.97 -28.90
C ILE A 425 -16.68 23.33 -30.17
N THR A 426 -16.92 22.02 -30.17
CA THR A 426 -17.52 21.27 -31.28
C THR A 426 -18.79 20.52 -30.87
N VAL A 427 -18.64 19.54 -29.95
CA VAL A 427 -19.74 18.66 -29.54
C VAL A 427 -20.79 19.38 -28.70
N LEU A 428 -20.38 20.19 -27.72
CA LEU A 428 -21.32 20.95 -26.89
C LEU A 428 -22.21 21.92 -27.67
N PRO A 429 -21.68 22.81 -28.52
CA PRO A 429 -22.53 23.72 -29.33
C PRO A 429 -23.45 22.97 -30.31
N ALA A 430 -22.96 21.84 -30.89
CA ALA A 430 -23.79 21.02 -31.77
C ALA A 430 -24.95 20.38 -31.00
N MET A 431 -24.73 19.88 -29.79
CA MET A 431 -25.77 19.36 -28.91
C MET A 431 -26.79 20.43 -28.48
N MET A 432 -26.30 21.60 -28.06
CA MET A 432 -27.15 22.74 -27.68
C MET A 432 -28.05 23.23 -28.83
N ASN A 433 -27.56 23.17 -30.06
CA ASN A 433 -28.32 23.56 -31.24
C ASN A 433 -29.43 22.56 -31.59
N LEU A 434 -29.23 21.26 -31.30
CA LEU A 434 -30.20 20.20 -31.55
C LEU A 434 -31.23 19.99 -30.42
N MET A 435 -30.91 20.43 -29.21
CA MET A 435 -31.77 20.22 -28.06
C MET A 435 -32.27 21.54 -27.47
N PRO A 436 -33.58 21.76 -27.41
CA PRO A 436 -34.13 23.01 -26.84
C PRO A 436 -33.77 23.12 -25.34
N TYR A 437 -33.37 24.32 -24.93
CA TYR A 437 -33.06 24.62 -23.54
C TYR A 437 -33.85 25.83 -23.01
N LYS A 438 -34.17 25.79 -21.69
CA LYS A 438 -34.90 26.89 -21.05
C LYS A 438 -34.03 28.13 -20.90
N LYS A 439 -34.48 29.26 -21.45
CA LYS A 439 -33.85 30.58 -21.36
C LYS A 439 -34.05 31.27 -20.00
N SER A 440 -34.86 30.73 -19.12
CA SER A 440 -35.25 31.38 -17.87
C SER A 440 -34.05 31.70 -16.98
N ASP A 441 -33.84 32.96 -16.73
CA ASP A 441 -32.91 33.43 -15.69
C ASP A 441 -33.47 33.07 -14.32
N ARG A 442 -32.77 32.20 -13.61
CA ARG A 442 -32.94 32.15 -12.16
C ARG A 442 -32.24 33.41 -11.61
N PRO A 443 -32.82 34.11 -10.60
CA PRO A 443 -32.22 35.28 -10.01
C PRO A 443 -30.81 34.96 -9.53
N ALA A 444 -29.90 35.91 -9.68
CA ALA A 444 -28.52 35.79 -9.20
C ALA A 444 -28.50 35.26 -7.78
N LEU A 445 -27.65 34.25 -7.52
CA LEU A 445 -27.42 33.77 -6.15
C LEU A 445 -27.17 34.99 -5.27
N SER A 446 -27.96 35.15 -4.20
CA SER A 446 -27.88 36.29 -3.28
C SER A 446 -26.48 36.44 -2.64
N VAL A 447 -25.68 35.38 -2.66
CA VAL A 447 -24.30 35.34 -2.14
C VAL A 447 -23.40 36.36 -2.84
N GLY A 448 -23.46 36.50 -4.17
CA GLY A 448 -22.62 37.48 -4.90
C GLY A 448 -22.88 38.91 -4.44
N ARG A 449 -24.14 39.26 -4.19
CA ARG A 449 -24.56 40.59 -3.70
C ARG A 449 -24.10 40.91 -2.28
N HIS A 450 -24.11 39.88 -1.39
CA HIS A 450 -23.60 40.04 -0.02
C HIS A 450 -22.08 40.24 0.02
N ILE A 451 -21.36 39.45 -0.75
CA ILE A 451 -19.90 39.58 -0.88
C ILE A 451 -19.54 40.93 -1.53
N SER A 452 -20.26 41.37 -2.53
CA SER A 452 -20.05 42.67 -3.17
C SER A 452 -20.19 43.83 -2.17
N LYS A 453 -21.26 43.84 -1.35
CA LYS A 453 -21.45 44.83 -0.29
C LYS A 453 -20.33 44.80 0.76
N LEU A 454 -19.86 43.60 1.12
CA LEU A 454 -18.71 43.46 2.04
C LEU A 454 -17.44 44.07 1.45
N LEU A 455 -17.18 43.86 0.16
CA LEU A 455 -16.04 44.41 -0.52
C LEU A 455 -16.10 45.95 -0.65
N ASP A 456 -17.31 46.54 -0.67
CA ASP A 456 -17.47 48.00 -0.78
C ASP A 456 -16.92 48.74 0.43
N GLY A 457 -17.03 48.17 1.64
CA GLY A 457 -16.52 48.76 2.84
C GLY A 457 -15.17 48.28 3.34
N TYR A 458 -14.80 47.03 2.99
CA TYR A 458 -13.71 46.28 3.65
C TYR A 458 -12.62 45.72 2.72
N ALA A 459 -12.44 46.27 1.50
CA ALA A 459 -11.46 45.76 0.56
C ALA A 459 -10.02 45.71 1.12
N MET A 460 -9.57 46.82 1.75
CA MET A 460 -8.22 46.91 2.33
C MET A 460 -8.02 45.99 3.54
N PRO A 461 -8.93 45.89 4.55
CA PRO A 461 -8.88 44.89 5.59
C PRO A 461 -8.84 43.45 5.13
N ILE A 462 -9.59 43.12 4.05
CA ILE A 462 -9.60 41.74 3.48
C ILE A 462 -8.22 41.38 2.92
N VAL A 463 -7.62 42.29 2.14
CA VAL A 463 -6.27 42.06 1.58
C VAL A 463 -5.22 41.99 2.67
N ALA A 464 -5.26 42.92 3.66
CA ALA A 464 -4.34 42.92 4.81
C ALA A 464 -4.46 41.62 5.65
N GLY A 465 -5.69 41.19 5.90
CA GLY A 465 -5.97 39.93 6.59
C GLY A 465 -5.46 38.73 5.84
N ALA A 466 -5.69 38.65 4.51
CA ALA A 466 -5.18 37.58 3.69
C ALA A 466 -3.64 37.49 3.70
N ILE A 467 -2.97 38.66 3.65
CA ILE A 467 -1.50 38.71 3.75
C ILE A 467 -1.02 38.24 5.12
N ALA A 468 -1.66 38.70 6.21
CA ALA A 468 -1.31 38.29 7.57
C ALA A 468 -1.47 36.77 7.75
N PHE A 469 -2.59 36.19 7.29
CA PHE A 469 -2.78 34.74 7.29
C PHE A 469 -1.76 34.01 6.39
N GLY A 470 -1.37 34.60 5.25
CA GLY A 470 -0.32 34.08 4.38
C GLY A 470 1.03 34.01 5.07
N ILE A 471 1.41 35.07 5.81
CA ILE A 471 2.64 35.09 6.60
C ILE A 471 2.61 34.02 7.71
N ALA A 472 1.49 33.91 8.43
CA ALA A 472 1.32 32.86 9.45
C ALA A 472 1.41 31.44 8.84
N ALA A 473 0.80 31.23 7.68
CA ALA A 473 0.88 29.98 6.94
C ALA A 473 2.32 29.66 6.50
N ALA A 474 3.06 30.66 6.02
CA ALA A 474 4.46 30.51 5.64
C ALA A 474 5.36 30.14 6.84
N ALA A 475 5.08 30.64 8.04
CA ALA A 475 5.80 30.30 9.25
C ALA A 475 5.61 28.84 9.69
N ILE A 476 4.53 28.19 9.26
CA ILE A 476 4.24 26.78 9.57
C ILE A 476 4.88 25.84 8.55
N MET A 477 5.18 26.29 7.32
CA MET A 477 5.73 25.47 6.22
C MET A 477 6.97 24.63 6.57
N PRO A 478 7.94 25.08 7.38
CA PRO A 478 9.11 24.27 7.74
C PRO A 478 8.78 22.94 8.44
N ARG A 479 7.56 22.78 8.94
CA ARG A 479 7.09 21.56 9.61
C ARG A 479 6.48 20.55 8.64
N ILE A 480 6.50 20.81 7.33
CA ILE A 480 6.01 19.86 6.31
C ILE A 480 6.86 18.60 6.35
N SER A 481 6.19 17.45 6.51
CA SER A 481 6.79 16.13 6.46
C SER A 481 6.51 15.46 5.12
N PHE A 482 7.48 14.65 4.67
CA PHE A 482 7.34 13.79 3.50
C PHE A 482 7.46 12.34 3.94
N ASP A 483 6.42 11.55 3.68
CA ASP A 483 6.38 10.12 3.92
C ASP A 483 6.82 9.37 2.65
N ALA A 484 8.00 8.77 2.73
CA ALA A 484 8.58 7.98 1.64
C ALA A 484 8.26 6.48 1.75
N ASN A 485 7.54 6.04 2.79
CA ASN A 485 7.21 4.63 2.97
C ASN A 485 6.05 4.21 2.05
N PRO A 486 6.29 3.34 1.04
CA PRO A 486 5.24 2.91 0.12
C PRO A 486 4.12 2.11 0.78
N LEU A 487 4.38 1.42 1.91
CA LEU A 487 3.33 0.70 2.67
C LEU A 487 2.25 1.63 3.24
N ASN A 488 2.57 2.92 3.43
CA ASN A 488 1.60 3.90 3.91
C ASN A 488 0.71 4.44 2.78
N LEU A 489 1.01 4.11 1.52
CA LEU A 489 0.17 4.44 0.36
C LEU A 489 -0.88 3.38 0.08
N SER A 490 -0.57 2.13 0.41
CA SER A 490 -1.40 0.96 0.16
C SER A 490 -2.67 0.97 1.02
N ASP A 491 -3.63 0.12 0.68
CA ASP A 491 -4.85 -0.07 1.46
C ASP A 491 -4.52 -0.73 2.81
N PRO A 492 -4.72 -0.03 3.94
CA PRO A 492 -4.34 -0.55 5.26
C PRO A 492 -5.22 -1.71 5.75
N THR A 493 -6.30 -2.03 5.04
CA THR A 493 -7.26 -3.07 5.43
C THR A 493 -6.99 -4.41 4.75
N THR A 494 -6.05 -4.46 3.81
CA THR A 494 -5.69 -5.68 3.10
C THR A 494 -4.80 -6.60 3.94
N ASP A 495 -4.98 -7.91 3.78
CA ASP A 495 -4.23 -8.93 4.52
C ASP A 495 -2.71 -8.81 4.30
N SER A 496 -2.29 -8.55 3.06
CA SER A 496 -0.88 -8.43 2.72
C SER A 496 -0.19 -7.24 3.41
N VAL A 497 -0.88 -6.10 3.56
CA VAL A 497 -0.34 -4.89 4.22
C VAL A 497 -0.35 -5.06 5.74
N ILE A 498 -1.43 -5.63 6.31
CA ILE A 498 -1.53 -5.91 7.75
C ILE A 498 -0.39 -6.84 8.16
N THR A 499 -0.20 -7.93 7.42
CA THR A 499 0.87 -8.91 7.67
C THR A 499 2.26 -8.28 7.53
N ALA A 500 2.51 -7.51 6.47
CA ALA A 500 3.80 -6.81 6.31
C ALA A 500 4.10 -5.88 7.48
N ARG A 501 3.10 -5.15 7.98
CA ARG A 501 3.27 -4.25 9.14
C ARG A 501 3.49 -4.99 10.44
N SER A 502 2.80 -6.12 10.66
CA SER A 502 3.02 -6.95 11.86
C SER A 502 4.41 -7.55 11.87
N LEU A 503 4.88 -8.06 10.74
CA LEU A 503 6.24 -8.60 10.62
C LEU A 503 7.33 -7.54 10.86
N LEU A 504 7.16 -6.33 10.32
CA LEU A 504 8.09 -5.23 10.56
C LEU A 504 8.13 -4.77 12.02
N LYS A 505 7.05 -4.97 12.77
CA LYS A 505 6.99 -4.64 14.21
C LYS A 505 7.53 -5.76 15.09
N ALA A 506 7.27 -7.00 14.71
CA ALA A 506 7.62 -8.18 15.52
C ALA A 506 9.12 -8.51 15.41
N ASP A 507 9.68 -8.42 14.19
CA ASP A 507 11.10 -8.66 13.94
C ASP A 507 11.66 -7.52 13.08
N LYS A 508 12.41 -6.65 13.73
CA LYS A 508 12.95 -5.42 13.13
C LYS A 508 13.89 -5.66 11.95
N SER A 509 14.40 -6.88 11.79
CA SER A 509 15.52 -7.20 10.91
C SER A 509 15.15 -7.92 9.61
N THR A 510 14.02 -8.61 9.51
CA THR A 510 13.82 -9.64 8.49
C THR A 510 13.37 -9.17 7.11
N LEU A 511 12.53 -8.12 7.00
CA LEU A 511 11.91 -7.77 5.72
C LEU A 511 12.69 -6.74 4.90
N TRP A 512 13.37 -5.81 5.54
CA TRP A 512 14.01 -4.69 4.86
C TRP A 512 15.51 -4.66 5.13
N THR A 513 16.27 -5.34 4.30
CA THR A 513 17.73 -5.40 4.37
C THR A 513 18.38 -4.64 3.23
N ILE A 514 19.63 -4.20 3.45
CA ILE A 514 20.51 -3.71 2.40
C ILE A 514 21.34 -4.88 1.90
N THR A 515 21.63 -4.88 0.62
CA THR A 515 22.51 -5.87 -0.02
C THR A 515 23.71 -5.18 -0.66
N VAL A 516 24.86 -5.78 -0.48
CA VAL A 516 26.13 -5.38 -1.11
C VAL A 516 26.63 -6.56 -1.93
N MET A 517 27.10 -6.29 -3.15
CA MET A 517 27.76 -7.28 -4.01
C MET A 517 29.26 -7.20 -3.84
N ALA A 518 29.91 -8.34 -3.74
CA ALA A 518 31.36 -8.48 -3.72
C ALA A 518 31.81 -9.35 -4.90
N SER A 519 33.03 -9.11 -5.40
CA SER A 519 33.57 -9.83 -6.57
C SER A 519 34.04 -11.24 -6.24
N ASP A 520 34.38 -11.49 -4.98
CA ASP A 520 34.84 -12.79 -4.50
C ASP A 520 34.50 -12.99 -3.01
N ARG A 521 34.74 -14.23 -2.53
CA ARG A 521 34.45 -14.64 -1.15
C ARG A 521 35.22 -13.85 -0.11
N GLN A 522 36.51 -13.49 -0.39
CA GLN A 522 37.34 -12.77 0.55
C GLN A 522 36.87 -11.33 0.70
N GLU A 523 36.56 -10.66 -0.40
CA GLU A 523 35.96 -9.32 -0.38
C GLU A 523 34.65 -9.29 0.37
N ALA A 524 33.80 -10.32 0.19
CA ALA A 524 32.54 -10.43 0.93
C ALA A 524 32.76 -10.50 2.45
N ARG A 525 33.74 -11.28 2.91
CA ARG A 525 34.11 -11.37 4.33
C ARG A 525 34.63 -10.03 4.87
N ASP A 526 35.53 -9.38 4.13
CA ASP A 526 36.11 -8.12 4.55
C ASP A 526 35.08 -6.99 4.59
N LEU A 527 34.17 -6.96 3.63
CA LEU A 527 33.03 -6.05 3.62
C LEU A 527 32.09 -6.33 4.80
N ALA A 528 31.72 -7.59 5.05
CA ALA A 528 30.84 -7.96 6.15
C ALA A 528 31.46 -7.56 7.50
N LYS A 529 32.76 -7.77 7.69
CA LYS A 529 33.47 -7.38 8.91
C LYS A 529 33.39 -5.86 9.13
N ARG A 530 33.72 -5.06 8.10
CA ARG A 530 33.64 -3.59 8.17
C ARG A 530 32.23 -3.08 8.38
N LEU A 531 31.23 -3.72 7.78
CA LEU A 531 29.83 -3.36 7.91
C LEU A 531 29.28 -3.66 9.32
N ARG A 532 29.72 -4.74 9.97
CA ARG A 532 29.35 -5.08 11.35
C ARG A 532 29.88 -4.05 12.38
N GLU A 533 30.92 -3.30 12.04
CA GLU A 533 31.47 -2.25 12.90
C GLU A 533 30.64 -0.97 12.90
N LEU A 534 29.68 -0.82 11.98
CA LEU A 534 28.81 0.35 11.89
C LEU A 534 27.76 0.39 13.00
N HIS A 535 27.46 1.59 13.50
CA HIS A 535 26.51 1.76 14.62
C HIS A 535 25.08 1.37 14.25
N GLU A 536 24.64 1.67 13.04
CA GLU A 536 23.27 1.42 12.58
C GLU A 536 23.07 -0.02 12.02
N VAL A 537 24.13 -0.85 12.03
CA VAL A 537 24.12 -2.24 11.56
C VAL A 537 24.05 -3.18 12.75
N GLU A 538 23.12 -4.12 12.72
CA GLU A 538 23.00 -5.22 13.68
C GLU A 538 23.81 -6.43 13.23
N ALA A 539 23.64 -6.82 11.96
CA ALA A 539 24.35 -7.95 11.38
C ALA A 539 24.65 -7.70 9.90
N ALA A 540 25.76 -8.27 9.42
CA ALA A 540 26.07 -8.38 8.00
C ALA A 540 26.38 -9.85 7.72
N VAL A 541 25.52 -10.50 6.94
CA VAL A 541 25.49 -11.95 6.72
C VAL A 541 26.00 -12.27 5.32
N THR A 542 26.91 -13.22 5.25
CA THR A 542 27.48 -13.79 4.01
C THR A 542 27.15 -15.29 3.94
N ILE A 543 27.52 -15.96 2.87
CA ILE A 543 27.39 -17.42 2.78
C ILE A 543 28.22 -18.14 3.86
N ASP A 544 29.32 -17.55 4.32
CA ASP A 544 30.20 -18.15 5.32
C ASP A 544 29.55 -18.25 6.71
N ASP A 545 28.57 -17.37 7.01
CA ASP A 545 27.84 -17.39 8.26
C ASP A 545 26.92 -18.62 8.39
N PHE A 546 26.69 -19.35 7.28
CA PHE A 546 26.01 -20.64 7.27
C PHE A 546 26.95 -21.84 7.44
N ILE A 547 28.23 -21.60 7.66
CA ILE A 547 29.21 -22.62 8.07
C ILE A 547 29.41 -22.46 9.56
N PRO A 548 28.93 -23.42 10.40
CA PRO A 548 29.01 -23.28 11.86
C PRO A 548 30.45 -23.22 12.36
N GLU A 549 30.67 -22.42 13.38
CA GLU A 549 31.94 -22.41 14.11
C GLU A 549 31.97 -23.54 15.15
N ASN A 550 33.17 -23.96 15.62
CA ASN A 550 33.39 -24.97 16.66
C ASN A 550 32.71 -26.32 16.35
N GLN A 551 32.73 -26.73 15.08
CA GLN A 551 31.99 -27.92 14.62
C GLN A 551 32.38 -29.20 15.36
N THR A 552 33.67 -29.41 15.66
CA THR A 552 34.13 -30.62 16.37
C THR A 552 33.52 -30.73 17.75
N GLU A 553 33.55 -29.65 18.52
CA GLU A 553 33.01 -29.60 19.89
C GLU A 553 31.48 -29.77 19.88
N LYS A 554 30.81 -29.14 18.88
CA LYS A 554 29.36 -29.30 18.73
C LYS A 554 28.95 -30.73 18.35
N LEU A 555 29.71 -31.37 17.46
CA LEU A 555 29.44 -32.73 17.04
C LEU A 555 29.67 -33.74 18.21
N ASP A 556 30.65 -33.48 19.04
CA ASP A 556 30.89 -34.31 20.24
C ASP A 556 29.65 -34.25 21.17
N LEU A 557 29.13 -33.03 21.45
CA LEU A 557 27.90 -32.86 22.25
C LEU A 557 26.68 -33.50 21.59
N ILE A 558 26.52 -33.37 20.27
CA ILE A 558 25.41 -33.98 19.55
C ILE A 558 25.50 -35.53 19.63
N ASN A 559 26.69 -36.08 19.50
CA ASN A 559 26.91 -37.53 19.66
C ASN A 559 26.61 -38.00 21.08
N ASP A 560 26.96 -37.23 22.08
CA ASP A 560 26.60 -37.53 23.48
C ASP A 560 25.09 -37.52 23.69
N MET A 561 24.38 -36.52 23.13
CA MET A 561 22.91 -36.48 23.12
C MET A 561 22.32 -37.72 22.41
N ALA A 562 22.90 -38.14 21.28
CA ALA A 562 22.43 -39.30 20.54
C ALA A 562 22.54 -40.60 21.33
N LEU A 563 23.54 -40.72 22.25
CA LEU A 563 23.68 -41.85 23.14
C LEU A 563 22.64 -41.87 24.26
N ILE A 564 22.18 -40.71 24.70
CA ILE A 564 21.20 -40.54 25.79
C ILE A 564 19.78 -40.79 25.27
N MET A 565 19.50 -40.38 24.03
CA MET A 565 18.15 -40.45 23.47
C MET A 565 17.74 -41.90 23.15
N PRO A 566 16.52 -42.32 23.50
CA PRO A 566 15.99 -43.59 23.04
C PRO A 566 15.72 -43.55 21.54
N PRO A 567 15.78 -44.69 20.83
CA PRO A 567 15.41 -44.74 19.41
C PRO A 567 13.94 -44.29 19.23
N ALA A 568 13.67 -43.67 18.10
CA ALA A 568 12.31 -43.22 17.79
C ALA A 568 11.28 -44.34 17.97
N PRO A 569 10.13 -44.03 18.52
CA PRO A 569 9.08 -45.03 18.70
C PRO A 569 8.71 -45.61 17.34
N LYS A 570 8.78 -46.94 17.19
CA LYS A 570 8.29 -47.60 15.96
C LYS A 570 6.78 -47.57 15.99
N THR A 571 6.21 -46.48 15.56
CA THR A 571 4.76 -46.39 15.36
C THR A 571 4.35 -47.40 14.29
N LYS A 572 3.50 -48.32 14.65
CA LYS A 572 2.79 -49.14 13.67
C LYS A 572 1.85 -48.21 12.91
N GLN A 573 2.03 -48.08 11.60
CA GLN A 573 1.07 -47.39 10.71
C GLN A 573 -0.35 -47.88 11.04
N GLY A 574 -1.13 -47.09 11.78
CA GLY A 574 -2.52 -47.47 12.08
C GLY A 574 -3.09 -47.07 13.43
N GLY A 575 -2.43 -46.24 14.22
CA GLY A 575 -2.94 -45.81 15.53
C GLY A 575 -2.59 -46.81 16.66
N SER A 576 -2.63 -46.31 17.88
CA SER A 576 -2.44 -47.14 19.11
C SER A 576 -3.41 -48.31 19.11
N CYS A 577 -2.89 -49.53 19.36
CA CYS A 577 -3.73 -50.73 19.49
C CYS A 577 -4.41 -50.82 20.87
N THR A 578 -4.56 -49.70 21.58
CA THR A 578 -5.22 -49.68 22.90
C THR A 578 -6.74 -49.70 22.73
N THR A 579 -7.41 -50.37 23.64
CA THR A 579 -8.86 -50.34 23.69
C THR A 579 -9.33 -49.19 24.58
N PRO A 580 -10.51 -48.58 24.32
CA PRO A 580 -11.05 -47.51 25.17
C PRO A 580 -11.14 -47.89 26.65
N GLN A 581 -11.26 -49.18 26.93
CA GLN A 581 -11.27 -49.73 28.34
C GLN A 581 -9.88 -49.66 28.98
N GLN A 582 -8.81 -49.89 28.20
CA GLN A 582 -7.44 -49.75 28.69
C GLN A 582 -7.09 -48.29 28.95
N ASP A 583 -7.47 -47.40 28.03
CA ASP A 583 -7.27 -45.95 28.15
C ASP A 583 -8.03 -45.38 29.36
N LYS A 584 -9.24 -45.81 29.56
CA LYS A 584 -10.06 -45.42 30.72
C LYS A 584 -9.46 -45.90 32.05
N LYS A 585 -9.00 -47.14 32.09
CA LYS A 585 -8.35 -47.67 33.29
C LYS A 585 -7.08 -46.90 33.62
N ALA A 586 -6.24 -46.64 32.65
CA ALA A 586 -5.01 -45.89 32.86
C ALA A 586 -5.30 -44.43 33.32
N LEU A 587 -6.35 -43.82 32.79
CA LEU A 587 -6.79 -42.48 33.20
C LEU A 587 -7.34 -42.48 34.66
N GLU A 588 -8.07 -43.51 35.05
CA GLU A 588 -8.56 -43.69 36.43
C GLU A 588 -7.40 -43.92 37.42
N ASP A 589 -6.40 -44.72 37.01
CA ASP A 589 -5.21 -44.97 37.83
C ASP A 589 -4.40 -43.65 37.99
N LEU A 590 -4.16 -42.88 36.92
CA LEU A 590 -3.54 -41.55 37.00
C LEU A 590 -4.31 -40.62 37.95
N TYR A 591 -5.63 -40.52 37.77
CA TYR A 591 -6.47 -39.70 38.65
C TYR A 591 -6.34 -40.04 40.11
N ARG A 592 -6.26 -41.37 40.45
CA ARG A 592 -6.07 -41.84 41.80
C ARG A 592 -4.73 -41.38 42.38
N VAL A 593 -3.62 -41.53 41.62
CA VAL A 593 -2.28 -41.13 42.08
C VAL A 593 -2.23 -39.61 42.29
N LEU A 594 -2.80 -38.80 41.38
CA LEU A 594 -2.87 -37.35 41.53
C LEU A 594 -3.62 -36.96 42.82
N LYS A 595 -4.74 -37.64 43.14
CA LYS A 595 -5.51 -37.41 44.38
C LYS A 595 -4.77 -37.83 45.64
N GLU A 596 -4.07 -38.93 45.59
CA GLU A 596 -3.23 -39.38 46.71
C GLU A 596 -2.11 -38.36 46.97
N THR A 597 -1.46 -37.86 45.93
CA THR A 597 -0.40 -36.84 46.07
C THR A 597 -0.95 -35.51 46.64
N ILE A 598 -2.12 -35.03 46.18
CA ILE A 598 -2.76 -33.83 46.72
C ILE A 598 -3.06 -33.99 48.22
N ASN A 599 -3.49 -35.18 48.65
CA ASN A 599 -3.90 -35.42 50.03
C ASN A 599 -2.69 -35.68 50.96
N SER A 600 -1.59 -36.26 50.45
CA SER A 600 -0.41 -36.61 51.24
C SER A 600 0.55 -35.44 51.44
N ASP A 601 0.55 -34.45 50.56
CA ASP A 601 1.55 -33.39 50.51
C ASP A 601 0.95 -31.98 50.80
N ALA A 602 0.24 -31.89 51.96
CA ALA A 602 -0.35 -30.60 52.39
C ALA A 602 0.68 -29.51 52.73
N THR A 603 1.99 -29.79 52.73
CA THR A 603 3.10 -28.89 53.06
C THR A 603 4.02 -28.58 51.88
N GLY A 604 3.76 -29.13 50.67
CA GLY A 604 4.56 -28.95 49.46
C GLY A 604 4.41 -27.58 48.81
N ASP A 605 5.17 -27.36 47.75
CA ASP A 605 5.07 -26.10 46.95
C ASP A 605 3.63 -25.93 46.46
N LYS A 606 3.04 -24.80 46.86
CA LYS A 606 1.66 -24.43 46.52
C LYS A 606 1.40 -24.40 45.01
N SER A 607 2.40 -24.05 44.18
CA SER A 607 2.26 -23.97 42.71
C SER A 607 2.18 -25.38 42.12
N TYR A 608 3.01 -26.32 42.56
CA TYR A 608 2.99 -27.70 42.12
C TYR A 608 1.67 -28.40 42.47
N ILE A 609 1.23 -28.29 43.74
CA ILE A 609 -0.05 -28.87 44.17
C ILE A 609 -1.23 -28.26 43.44
N SER A 610 -1.20 -26.93 43.17
CA SER A 610 -2.25 -26.24 42.40
C SER A 610 -2.32 -26.75 40.95
N ALA A 611 -1.17 -27.02 40.29
CA ALA A 611 -1.13 -27.55 38.93
C ALA A 611 -1.69 -28.98 38.87
N ILE A 612 -1.26 -29.85 39.79
CA ILE A 612 -1.79 -31.21 39.90
C ILE A 612 -3.30 -31.20 40.20
N ALA A 613 -3.77 -30.31 41.06
CA ALA A 613 -5.19 -30.21 41.40
C ALA A 613 -6.03 -29.81 40.19
N ARG A 614 -5.57 -28.83 39.40
CA ARG A 614 -6.22 -28.44 38.13
C ARG A 614 -6.28 -29.59 37.14
N LEU A 615 -5.17 -30.33 36.98
CA LEU A 615 -5.14 -31.51 36.12
C LEU A 615 -6.14 -32.58 36.60
N ALA A 616 -6.19 -32.88 37.91
CA ALA A 616 -7.14 -33.83 38.47
C ALA A 616 -8.61 -33.37 38.25
N GLU A 617 -8.92 -32.09 38.41
CA GLU A 617 -10.26 -31.55 38.17
C GLU A 617 -10.66 -31.69 36.70
N ASN A 618 -9.77 -31.39 35.76
CA ASN A 618 -10.05 -31.51 34.32
C ASN A 618 -10.16 -32.99 33.88
N ILE A 619 -9.35 -33.89 34.43
CA ILE A 619 -9.53 -35.35 34.24
C ILE A 619 -10.90 -35.78 34.75
N GLN A 620 -11.34 -35.30 35.93
CA GLN A 620 -12.66 -35.62 36.47
C GLN A 620 -13.78 -35.15 35.57
N GLY A 621 -13.63 -33.91 35.02
CA GLY A 621 -14.57 -33.36 34.05
C GLY A 621 -14.66 -34.20 32.76
N PHE A 622 -13.50 -34.63 32.26
CA PHE A 622 -13.39 -35.51 31.10
C PHE A 622 -14.03 -36.88 31.33
N ASN A 623 -13.76 -37.50 32.48
CA ASN A 623 -14.38 -38.78 32.89
C ASN A 623 -15.92 -38.67 32.97
N LYS A 624 -16.44 -37.57 33.48
CA LYS A 624 -17.90 -37.31 33.47
C LYS A 624 -18.44 -37.20 32.04
N LEU A 625 -17.73 -36.51 31.15
CA LEU A 625 -18.11 -36.41 29.76
C LEU A 625 -18.13 -37.77 29.05
N LEU A 626 -17.16 -38.65 29.33
CA LEU A 626 -17.12 -40.01 28.81
C LEU A 626 -18.40 -40.79 29.20
N THR A 627 -18.81 -40.70 30.48
CA THR A 627 -20.02 -41.39 30.97
C THR A 627 -21.31 -40.80 30.43
N ASP A 628 -21.41 -39.48 30.29
CA ASP A 628 -22.62 -38.78 29.86
C ASP A 628 -22.88 -38.93 28.34
N THR A 629 -21.81 -39.03 27.54
CA THR A 629 -21.95 -39.01 26.05
C THR A 629 -21.90 -40.40 25.40
N GLY A 630 -21.29 -41.40 26.07
CA GLY A 630 -21.07 -42.74 25.52
C GLY A 630 -20.17 -42.78 24.27
N ARG A 631 -19.41 -41.68 24.00
CA ARG A 631 -18.50 -41.55 22.85
C ARG A 631 -17.04 -41.78 23.23
N GLU A 632 -16.79 -42.82 24.03
CA GLU A 632 -15.47 -43.08 24.60
C GLU A 632 -14.36 -43.13 23.53
N GLU A 633 -14.57 -43.88 22.43
CA GLU A 633 -13.58 -44.03 21.36
C GLU A 633 -13.22 -42.70 20.69
N VAL A 634 -14.19 -41.81 20.42
CA VAL A 634 -13.95 -40.52 19.76
C VAL A 634 -13.18 -39.57 20.67
N LEU A 635 -13.54 -39.53 21.97
CA LEU A 635 -12.92 -38.65 22.94
C LEU A 635 -11.49 -39.10 23.26
N PHE A 636 -11.22 -40.42 23.41
CA PHE A 636 -9.86 -40.91 23.61
C PHE A 636 -8.97 -40.72 22.39
N ARG A 637 -9.49 -40.89 21.15
CA ARG A 637 -8.75 -40.53 19.92
C ARG A 637 -8.42 -39.05 19.86
N ALA A 638 -9.35 -38.18 20.23
CA ALA A 638 -9.10 -36.75 20.28
C ALA A 638 -8.03 -36.41 21.33
N LEU A 639 -8.08 -37.05 22.50
CA LEU A 639 -7.08 -36.84 23.54
C LEU A 639 -5.71 -37.39 23.14
N GLU A 640 -5.66 -38.58 22.52
CA GLU A 640 -4.43 -39.15 21.97
C GLU A 640 -3.78 -38.25 20.96
N THR A 641 -4.58 -37.74 20.01
CA THR A 641 -4.12 -36.74 19.01
C THR A 641 -3.62 -35.46 19.70
N GLY A 642 -4.35 -34.97 20.70
CA GLY A 642 -4.01 -33.78 21.46
C GLY A 642 -2.69 -33.90 22.25
N LEU A 643 -2.42 -35.04 22.84
CA LEU A 643 -1.25 -35.26 23.70
C LEU A 643 -0.02 -35.83 22.97
N LEU A 644 -0.21 -36.76 22.02
CA LEU A 644 0.89 -37.54 21.46
C LEU A 644 1.33 -37.11 20.06
N SER A 645 0.46 -36.50 19.23
CA SER A 645 0.82 -36.24 17.84
C SER A 645 2.03 -35.32 17.68
N ASN A 646 2.13 -34.25 18.46
CA ASN A 646 3.26 -33.33 18.40
C ASN A 646 4.52 -33.91 19.07
N LEU A 647 4.35 -34.82 20.04
CA LEU A 647 5.47 -35.55 20.65
C LEU A 647 6.13 -36.51 19.66
N GLU A 648 5.33 -37.19 18.82
CA GLU A 648 5.85 -38.05 17.75
C GLU A 648 6.71 -37.23 16.78
N ILE A 649 6.17 -36.12 16.31
CA ILE A 649 6.90 -35.20 15.40
C ILE A 649 8.20 -34.69 16.05
N LEU A 650 8.15 -34.35 17.33
CA LEU A 650 9.32 -33.85 18.04
C LEU A 650 10.41 -34.94 18.15
N LEU A 651 10.05 -36.18 18.55
CA LEU A 651 11.00 -37.28 18.68
C LEU A 651 11.62 -37.70 17.35
N ASP A 652 10.83 -37.71 16.28
CA ASP A 652 11.34 -37.97 14.93
C ASP A 652 12.31 -36.84 14.48
N ASN A 653 11.96 -35.56 14.69
CA ASN A 653 12.85 -34.44 14.41
C ASN A 653 14.15 -34.50 15.22
N PHE A 654 14.10 -34.88 16.49
CA PHE A 654 15.31 -35.06 17.29
C PHE A 654 16.21 -36.16 16.75
N ASN A 655 15.65 -37.27 16.28
CA ASN A 655 16.47 -38.35 15.69
C ASN A 655 17.19 -37.85 14.43
N ASP A 656 16.56 -37.04 13.59
CA ASP A 656 17.19 -36.45 12.42
C ASP A 656 18.30 -35.44 12.81
N LEU A 657 18.04 -34.60 13.81
CA LEU A 657 18.99 -33.64 14.35
C LEU A 657 20.26 -34.27 14.95
N MET A 658 20.16 -35.49 15.50
CA MET A 658 21.30 -36.27 16.04
C MET A 658 22.19 -36.85 14.95
N GLN A 659 21.80 -36.80 13.69
CA GLN A 659 22.60 -37.28 12.54
C GLN A 659 23.47 -36.17 11.91
N ALA A 660 23.68 -35.05 12.62
CA ALA A 660 24.46 -33.93 12.12
C ALA A 660 25.87 -34.36 11.69
N GLU A 661 26.40 -33.75 10.66
CA GLU A 661 27.72 -33.95 10.09
C GLU A 661 28.47 -32.63 9.97
N THR A 662 29.78 -32.72 9.68
CA THR A 662 30.59 -31.55 9.37
C THR A 662 30.04 -30.86 8.13
N ILE A 663 29.98 -29.51 8.15
CA ILE A 663 29.41 -28.71 7.11
C ILE A 663 30.51 -27.89 6.44
N GLU A 664 30.70 -28.12 5.15
CA GLU A 664 31.52 -27.29 4.27
C GLU A 664 30.65 -26.46 3.32
N LEU A 665 31.24 -25.51 2.60
CA LEU A 665 30.50 -24.69 1.63
C LEU A 665 29.80 -25.53 0.54
N ALA A 666 30.41 -26.64 0.16
CA ALA A 666 29.86 -27.55 -0.86
C ALA A 666 28.62 -28.32 -0.42
N ASP A 667 28.42 -28.46 0.89
CA ASP A 667 27.29 -29.20 1.47
C ASP A 667 26.02 -28.34 1.62
N LEU A 668 26.16 -27.02 1.49
CA LEU A 668 25.05 -26.09 1.63
C LEU A 668 24.05 -26.29 0.48
N PRO A 669 22.73 -26.25 0.76
CA PRO A 669 21.70 -26.43 -0.25
C PRO A 669 21.80 -25.41 -1.41
N GLU A 670 21.57 -25.87 -2.63
CA GLU A 670 21.59 -25.01 -3.82
C GLU A 670 20.60 -23.84 -3.72
N ASP A 671 19.42 -24.07 -3.13
CA ASP A 671 18.41 -23.03 -2.84
C ASP A 671 18.94 -21.90 -1.94
N LEU A 672 19.90 -22.20 -1.07
CA LEU A 672 20.56 -21.23 -0.23
C LEU A 672 21.76 -20.61 -0.95
N THR A 673 22.65 -21.42 -1.54
CA THR A 673 23.87 -20.93 -2.18
C THR A 673 23.56 -19.99 -3.34
N SER A 674 22.55 -20.28 -4.18
CA SER A 674 22.11 -19.41 -5.28
C SER A 674 21.57 -18.04 -4.84
N ARG A 675 21.26 -17.86 -3.55
CA ARG A 675 20.85 -16.59 -2.96
C ARG A 675 22.02 -15.74 -2.44
N TYR A 676 23.19 -16.33 -2.30
CA TYR A 676 24.41 -15.68 -1.81
C TYR A 676 25.56 -15.70 -2.81
N ILE A 677 25.58 -16.63 -3.74
CA ILE A 677 26.58 -16.75 -4.80
C ILE A 677 25.84 -16.78 -6.13
N SER A 678 26.19 -15.83 -7.02
CA SER A 678 25.61 -15.79 -8.36
C SER A 678 26.32 -16.76 -9.32
N ASP A 679 25.67 -17.07 -10.44
CA ASP A 679 26.26 -17.88 -11.51
C ASP A 679 27.53 -17.25 -12.10
N ASP A 680 27.64 -15.91 -12.06
CA ASP A 680 28.80 -15.14 -12.49
C ASP A 680 29.91 -15.05 -11.40
N GLY A 681 29.76 -15.71 -10.27
CA GLY A 681 30.75 -15.73 -9.18
C GLY A 681 30.74 -14.52 -8.26
N LEU A 682 29.70 -13.68 -8.30
CA LEU A 682 29.51 -12.58 -7.35
C LEU A 682 28.98 -13.10 -6.02
N TYR A 683 29.44 -12.51 -4.93
CA TYR A 683 29.01 -12.83 -3.57
C TYR A 683 28.10 -11.74 -3.02
N ARG A 684 27.06 -12.14 -2.29
CA ARG A 684 26.11 -11.25 -1.63
C ARG A 684 26.47 -11.09 -0.15
N VAL A 685 26.50 -9.85 0.32
CA VAL A 685 26.49 -9.49 1.74
C VAL A 685 25.15 -8.89 2.07
N GLN A 686 24.40 -9.52 2.98
CA GLN A 686 23.10 -9.04 3.45
C GLN A 686 23.28 -8.29 4.77
N VAL A 687 22.82 -7.03 4.82
CA VAL A 687 23.05 -6.11 5.96
C VAL A 687 21.71 -5.83 6.64
N PHE A 688 21.63 -6.12 7.92
CA PHE A 688 20.46 -5.95 8.76
C PHE A 688 20.56 -4.67 9.61
N PRO A 689 19.47 -3.91 9.72
CA PRO A 689 19.44 -2.68 10.51
C PRO A 689 19.32 -2.99 12.01
N ARG A 690 19.98 -2.20 12.86
CA ARG A 690 19.86 -2.30 14.32
C ARG A 690 18.59 -1.65 14.84
N ASN A 691 18.17 -0.56 14.21
CA ASN A 691 17.01 0.23 14.64
C ASN A 691 15.82 0.00 13.71
N ASP A 692 14.61 0.30 14.21
CA ASP A 692 13.39 0.26 13.40
C ASP A 692 13.46 1.27 12.24
N ILE A 693 13.63 0.75 11.02
CA ILE A 693 13.72 1.53 9.79
C ILE A 693 12.36 1.85 9.15
N THR A 694 11.24 1.57 9.84
CA THR A 694 9.95 2.19 9.48
C THR A 694 9.97 3.68 9.77
N ASP A 695 10.81 4.13 10.73
CA ASP A 695 11.15 5.53 10.94
C ASP A 695 12.13 6.00 9.84
N ILE A 696 11.74 7.04 9.13
CA ILE A 696 12.51 7.62 8.01
C ILE A 696 13.90 8.16 8.45
N GLN A 697 14.06 8.58 9.70
CA GLN A 697 15.34 9.07 10.21
C GLN A 697 16.32 7.92 10.45
N ASN A 698 15.84 6.82 11.02
CA ASN A 698 16.63 5.61 11.20
C ASN A 698 17.01 5.02 9.83
N LEU A 699 16.04 4.92 8.91
CA LEU A 699 16.30 4.46 7.55
C LEU A 699 17.36 5.30 6.83
N LYS A 700 17.28 6.62 6.97
CA LYS A 700 18.27 7.53 6.37
C LYS A 700 19.65 7.35 6.97
N ARG A 701 19.77 7.18 8.30
CA ARG A 701 21.06 6.93 8.97
C ARG A 701 21.64 5.60 8.52
N PHE A 702 20.88 4.54 8.58
CA PHE A 702 21.29 3.21 8.15
C PHE A 702 21.81 3.18 6.71
N VAL A 703 21.02 3.69 5.74
CA VAL A 703 21.47 3.74 4.34
C VAL A 703 22.70 4.62 4.17
N THR A 704 22.80 5.75 4.88
CA THR A 704 23.93 6.65 4.74
C THR A 704 25.21 6.03 5.29
N GLU A 705 25.17 5.39 6.45
CA GLU A 705 26.33 4.70 7.03
C GLU A 705 26.79 3.54 6.17
N VAL A 706 25.89 2.65 5.74
CA VAL A 706 26.27 1.51 4.88
C VAL A 706 26.94 2.00 3.59
N ARG A 707 26.44 3.08 3.00
CA ARG A 707 27.01 3.64 1.76
C ARG A 707 28.35 4.32 1.93
N THR A 708 28.81 4.61 3.13
CA THR A 708 30.19 5.06 3.37
C THR A 708 31.20 3.96 3.07
N ILE A 709 30.82 2.70 3.29
CA ILE A 709 31.66 1.53 3.01
C ILE A 709 31.35 0.96 1.62
N ALA A 710 30.07 0.86 1.26
CA ALA A 710 29.59 0.27 0.01
C ALA A 710 28.68 1.26 -0.77
N PRO A 711 29.27 2.14 -1.61
CA PRO A 711 28.49 3.15 -2.34
C PRO A 711 27.44 2.59 -3.29
N ASP A 712 27.64 1.36 -3.78
CA ASP A 712 26.74 0.62 -4.67
C ASP A 712 25.82 -0.36 -3.91
N ALA A 713 25.64 -0.14 -2.62
CA ALA A 713 24.66 -0.88 -1.84
C ALA A 713 23.24 -0.70 -2.41
N THR A 714 22.46 -1.78 -2.44
CA THR A 714 21.09 -1.82 -2.94
C THR A 714 20.15 -2.49 -1.92
N GLY A 715 18.88 -2.63 -2.26
CA GLY A 715 17.87 -3.22 -1.39
C GLY A 715 16.72 -2.26 -1.11
N LYS A 716 15.69 -2.77 -0.41
CA LYS A 716 14.46 -2.00 -0.16
C LYS A 716 14.69 -0.66 0.55
N PRO A 717 15.53 -0.58 1.63
CA PRO A 717 15.83 0.68 2.31
C PRO A 717 16.43 1.74 1.39
N VAL A 718 17.38 1.33 0.55
CA VAL A 718 18.03 2.21 -0.42
C VAL A 718 17.02 2.71 -1.46
N THR A 719 16.21 1.79 -1.99
CA THR A 719 15.16 2.12 -2.97
C THR A 719 14.16 3.12 -2.41
N ILE A 720 13.68 2.93 -1.18
CA ILE A 720 12.73 3.84 -0.52
C ILE A 720 13.34 5.25 -0.40
N LEU A 721 14.57 5.35 0.11
CA LEU A 721 15.22 6.63 0.34
C LEU A 721 15.50 7.39 -0.97
N GLU A 722 16.07 6.70 -1.96
CA GLU A 722 16.42 7.32 -3.24
C GLU A 722 15.20 7.64 -4.10
N SER A 723 14.16 6.81 -4.04
CA SER A 723 12.88 7.09 -4.67
C SER A 723 12.25 8.34 -4.06
N GLY A 724 12.24 8.46 -2.73
CA GLY A 724 11.74 9.64 -2.03
C GLY A 724 12.49 10.92 -2.43
N ARG A 725 13.82 10.86 -2.51
CA ARG A 725 14.66 11.98 -2.97
C ARG A 725 14.39 12.37 -4.42
N THR A 726 14.31 11.38 -5.29
CA THR A 726 14.06 11.58 -6.74
C THR A 726 12.72 12.21 -6.97
N ILE A 727 11.67 11.68 -6.34
CA ILE A 727 10.30 12.16 -6.48
C ILE A 727 10.18 13.58 -5.92
N SER A 728 10.69 13.83 -4.71
CA SER A 728 10.66 15.18 -4.11
C SER A 728 11.41 16.20 -5.00
N SER A 729 12.55 15.82 -5.59
CA SER A 729 13.28 16.67 -6.54
C SER A 729 12.49 16.90 -7.84
N ALA A 730 11.86 15.86 -8.39
CA ALA A 730 11.02 15.95 -9.59
C ALA A 730 9.87 16.94 -9.40
N PHE A 731 9.18 16.86 -8.25
CA PHE A 731 8.08 17.78 -7.96
C PHE A 731 8.53 19.20 -7.73
N ARG A 732 9.65 19.43 -7.05
CA ARG A 732 10.23 20.76 -6.90
C ARG A 732 10.55 21.37 -8.27
N THR A 733 11.18 20.59 -9.16
CA THR A 733 11.49 21.01 -10.53
C THR A 733 10.22 21.30 -11.33
N ALA A 734 9.22 20.41 -11.28
CA ALA A 734 7.93 20.60 -11.96
C ALA A 734 7.20 21.84 -11.45
N THR A 735 7.20 22.08 -10.13
CA THR A 735 6.55 23.26 -9.53
C THR A 735 7.19 24.56 -9.99
N ILE A 736 8.52 24.63 -9.95
CA ILE A 736 9.28 25.82 -10.41
C ILE A 736 9.04 26.05 -11.91
N LEU A 737 9.14 25.00 -12.71
CA LEU A 737 8.95 25.06 -14.16
C LEU A 737 7.52 25.48 -14.51
N ALA A 738 6.50 24.91 -13.88
CA ALA A 738 5.11 25.30 -14.06
C ALA A 738 4.91 26.77 -13.72
N PHE A 739 5.39 27.22 -12.55
CA PHE A 739 5.26 28.61 -12.12
C PHE A 739 5.90 29.59 -13.10
N VAL A 740 7.16 29.32 -13.53
CA VAL A 740 7.89 30.19 -14.46
C VAL A 740 7.20 30.24 -15.83
N LEU A 741 6.81 29.08 -16.37
CA LEU A 741 6.15 29.01 -17.69
C LEU A 741 4.78 29.65 -17.67
N ILE A 742 3.98 29.45 -16.62
CA ILE A 742 2.67 30.09 -16.46
C ILE A 742 2.84 31.62 -16.34
N ALA A 743 3.74 32.09 -15.48
CA ALA A 743 3.99 33.52 -15.29
C ALA A 743 4.45 34.19 -16.62
N LEU A 744 5.36 33.52 -17.34
CA LEU A 744 5.82 33.99 -18.67
C LEU A 744 4.69 34.02 -19.70
N PHE A 745 3.88 32.94 -19.74
CA PHE A 745 2.72 32.87 -20.63
C PHE A 745 1.72 33.99 -20.34
N LEU A 746 1.34 34.17 -19.06
CA LEU A 746 0.45 35.25 -18.64
C LEU A 746 1.03 36.63 -18.98
N ARG A 747 2.35 36.83 -18.85
CA ARG A 747 3.03 38.09 -19.20
C ARG A 747 2.92 38.41 -20.70
N ILE A 748 3.00 37.38 -21.54
CA ILE A 748 2.83 37.52 -22.98
C ILE A 748 1.39 37.92 -23.30
N VAL A 749 0.39 37.31 -22.64
CA VAL A 749 -1.03 37.50 -22.88
C VAL A 749 -1.54 38.84 -22.36
N PHE A 750 -1.28 39.15 -21.09
CA PHE A 750 -1.82 40.34 -20.44
C PHE A 750 -0.99 41.61 -20.69
N LYS A 751 0.25 41.50 -21.13
CA LYS A 751 1.18 42.62 -21.44
C LYS A 751 1.55 43.49 -20.21
N ARG A 752 0.80 43.45 -19.10
CA ARG A 752 1.03 44.22 -17.86
C ARG A 752 1.36 43.31 -16.72
N TRP A 753 2.45 43.57 -15.99
CA TRP A 753 2.84 42.77 -14.82
C TRP A 753 1.79 42.79 -13.70
N VAL A 754 1.07 43.90 -13.57
CA VAL A 754 0.03 44.03 -12.54
C VAL A 754 -1.08 43.00 -12.72
N GLU A 755 -1.55 42.81 -13.99
CA GLU A 755 -2.57 41.77 -14.29
C GLU A 755 -2.06 40.37 -14.03
N VAL A 756 -0.78 40.09 -14.29
CA VAL A 756 -0.13 38.80 -13.96
C VAL A 756 -0.10 38.60 -12.45
N ILE A 757 0.30 39.61 -11.67
CA ILE A 757 0.32 39.53 -10.21
C ILE A 757 -1.10 39.36 -9.66
N LEU A 758 -2.10 40.04 -10.21
CA LEU A 758 -3.50 39.89 -9.79
C LEU A 758 -4.02 38.46 -9.95
N VAL A 759 -3.58 37.72 -10.98
CA VAL A 759 -3.95 36.32 -11.20
C VAL A 759 -3.14 35.38 -10.26
N ILE A 760 -1.83 35.62 -10.14
CA ILE A 760 -0.92 34.72 -9.42
C ILE A 760 -1.03 34.86 -7.90
N PHE A 761 -1.29 36.06 -7.39
CA PHE A 761 -1.28 36.33 -5.95
C PHE A 761 -2.32 35.51 -5.17
N PRO A 762 -3.62 35.47 -5.54
CA PRO A 762 -4.61 34.62 -4.89
C PRO A 762 -4.28 33.13 -4.96
N LEU A 763 -3.67 32.70 -6.07
CA LEU A 763 -3.18 31.33 -6.28
C LEU A 763 -2.10 30.96 -5.25
N LEU A 764 -1.09 31.82 -5.07
CA LEU A 764 -0.02 31.58 -4.08
C LEU A 764 -0.55 31.57 -2.65
N LEU A 765 -1.52 32.42 -2.33
CA LEU A 765 -2.19 32.39 -1.02
C LEU A 765 -2.94 31.07 -0.81
N GLY A 766 -3.71 30.61 -1.78
CA GLY A 766 -4.41 29.33 -1.68
C GLY A 766 -3.45 28.17 -1.49
N LEU A 767 -2.30 28.17 -2.18
CA LEU A 767 -1.26 27.17 -2.00
C LEU A 767 -0.64 27.21 -0.61
N LEU A 768 -0.28 28.40 -0.10
CA LEU A 768 0.26 28.56 1.25
C LEU A 768 -0.71 28.08 2.32
N TYR A 769 -2.00 28.43 2.19
CA TYR A 769 -3.02 27.97 3.14
C TYR A 769 -3.20 26.46 3.10
N THR A 770 -3.09 25.84 1.92
CA THR A 770 -3.15 24.39 1.77
C THR A 770 -1.98 23.69 2.46
N MET A 771 -0.78 24.22 2.27
CA MET A 771 0.42 23.68 2.93
C MET A 771 0.33 23.80 4.47
N ALA A 772 -0.16 24.94 4.97
CA ALA A 772 -0.39 25.11 6.38
C ALA A 772 -1.48 24.17 6.92
N ALA A 773 -2.58 24.00 6.16
CA ALA A 773 -3.65 23.08 6.53
C ALA A 773 -3.17 21.62 6.52
N ALA A 774 -2.31 21.22 5.58
CA ALA A 774 -1.70 19.90 5.57
C ALA A 774 -0.94 19.62 6.86
N VAL A 775 -0.12 20.57 7.34
CA VAL A 775 0.61 20.44 8.60
C VAL A 775 -0.35 20.37 9.80
N LEU A 776 -1.37 21.26 9.85
CA LEU A 776 -2.31 21.32 10.97
C LEU A 776 -3.21 20.07 11.07
N LEU A 777 -3.50 19.43 9.92
CA LEU A 777 -4.30 18.20 9.84
C LEU A 777 -3.45 16.93 9.87
N ASN A 778 -2.13 17.04 10.08
CA ASN A 778 -1.19 15.93 10.06
C ASN A 778 -1.26 15.10 8.76
N ILE A 779 -1.46 15.75 7.61
CA ILE A 779 -1.42 15.11 6.30
C ILE A 779 0.00 15.24 5.76
N SER A 780 0.81 14.19 5.87
CA SER A 780 2.15 14.14 5.28
C SER A 780 2.06 14.12 3.75
N PHE A 781 3.00 14.82 3.10
CA PHE A 781 3.18 14.65 1.65
C PHE A 781 3.76 13.27 1.37
N ASN A 782 3.31 12.66 0.29
CA ASN A 782 3.73 11.33 -0.15
C ASN A 782 3.81 11.26 -1.68
N PHE A 783 4.19 10.11 -2.22
CA PHE A 783 4.35 9.90 -3.66
C PHE A 783 3.09 10.18 -4.49
N ALA A 784 1.90 9.99 -3.93
CA ALA A 784 0.65 10.19 -4.63
C ALA A 784 0.14 11.63 -4.51
N ASN A 785 0.17 12.23 -3.31
CA ASN A 785 -0.48 13.51 -3.06
C ASN A 785 0.40 14.73 -3.37
N ILE A 786 1.73 14.58 -3.50
CA ILE A 786 2.63 15.70 -3.80
C ILE A 786 2.37 16.32 -5.18
N ILE A 787 1.75 15.57 -6.09
CA ILE A 787 1.32 16.03 -7.41
C ILE A 787 0.34 17.20 -7.35
N VAL A 788 -0.34 17.35 -6.22
CA VAL A 788 -1.33 18.41 -5.98
C VAL A 788 -0.72 19.81 -6.19
N VAL A 789 0.53 20.04 -5.78
CA VAL A 789 1.16 21.37 -5.81
C VAL A 789 1.33 21.93 -7.22
N PRO A 790 2.02 21.28 -8.18
CA PRO A 790 2.13 21.79 -9.55
C PRO A 790 0.80 21.77 -10.31
N LEU A 791 -0.05 20.77 -10.04
CA LEU A 791 -1.38 20.66 -10.62
C LEU A 791 -2.24 21.88 -10.31
N LEU A 792 -2.19 22.34 -9.09
CA LEU A 792 -2.95 23.50 -8.63
C LEU A 792 -2.46 24.81 -9.21
N LEU A 793 -1.17 24.92 -9.54
CA LEU A 793 -0.66 26.07 -10.29
C LEU A 793 -1.36 26.19 -11.65
N GLY A 794 -1.62 25.08 -12.33
CA GLY A 794 -2.36 25.06 -13.59
C GLY A 794 -3.83 25.42 -13.42
N ILE A 795 -4.55 24.72 -12.55
CA ILE A 795 -6.01 24.83 -12.35
C ILE A 795 -6.40 26.17 -11.72
N GLY A 796 -5.64 26.61 -10.72
CA GLY A 796 -6.00 27.80 -9.96
C GLY A 796 -5.84 29.10 -10.71
N VAL A 797 -4.96 29.13 -11.68
CA VAL A 797 -4.81 30.27 -12.59
C VAL A 797 -6.09 30.50 -13.39
N ASP A 798 -6.83 29.44 -13.73
CA ASP A 798 -8.03 29.52 -14.57
C ASP A 798 -9.11 30.39 -13.92
N PHE A 799 -9.34 30.23 -12.60
CA PHE A 799 -10.28 31.06 -11.85
C PHE A 799 -9.91 32.55 -11.92
N GLY A 800 -8.62 32.85 -11.76
CA GLY A 800 -8.08 34.20 -11.88
C GLY A 800 -8.21 34.78 -13.26
N ILE A 801 -7.90 34.03 -14.33
CA ILE A 801 -8.00 34.44 -15.72
C ILE A 801 -9.44 34.86 -16.06
N HIS A 802 -10.44 34.06 -15.67
CA HIS A 802 -11.84 34.35 -15.94
C HIS A 802 -12.30 35.67 -15.31
N ILE A 803 -11.93 35.91 -14.05
CA ILE A 803 -12.32 37.12 -13.31
C ILE A 803 -11.59 38.36 -13.87
N VAL A 804 -10.27 38.27 -14.12
CA VAL A 804 -9.48 39.40 -14.66
C VAL A 804 -9.91 39.76 -16.08
N ASN A 805 -10.17 38.75 -16.94
CA ASN A 805 -10.70 39.02 -18.30
C ASN A 805 -12.07 39.68 -18.23
N ARG A 806 -12.98 39.24 -17.34
CA ARG A 806 -14.31 39.87 -17.20
C ARG A 806 -14.22 41.27 -16.65
N ALA A 807 -13.30 41.53 -15.71
CA ALA A 807 -13.03 42.87 -15.20
C ALA A 807 -12.57 43.82 -16.30
N ARG A 808 -11.74 43.33 -17.23
CA ARG A 808 -11.20 44.08 -18.34
C ARG A 808 -12.26 44.39 -19.42
N ASP A 809 -13.19 43.46 -19.68
CA ASP A 809 -14.26 43.65 -20.64
C ASP A 809 -15.35 44.61 -20.11
N ASN A 810 -15.49 44.78 -18.81
CA ASN A 810 -16.48 45.64 -18.14
C ASN A 810 -15.94 47.05 -17.81
N LEU A 811 -14.78 47.46 -18.30
CA LEU A 811 -14.23 48.80 -18.14
C LEU A 811 -15.24 49.87 -18.64
N GLY A 812 -16.02 50.46 -17.70
CA GLY A 812 -17.00 51.50 -17.99
C GLY A 812 -18.44 51.24 -17.53
N ALA A 813 -18.76 50.07 -17.01
CA ALA A 813 -20.08 49.76 -16.44
C ALA A 813 -19.98 49.59 -14.92
N ASP A 814 -20.88 50.19 -14.13
CA ASP A 814 -21.03 50.07 -12.68
C ASP A 814 -21.48 48.66 -12.21
N THR A 815 -21.17 47.61 -12.98
CA THR A 815 -21.59 46.25 -12.70
C THR A 815 -20.61 45.58 -11.74
N HIS A 816 -21.09 45.13 -10.58
CA HIS A 816 -20.32 44.36 -9.64
C HIS A 816 -19.91 43.03 -10.27
N ILE A 817 -18.60 42.76 -10.40
CA ILE A 817 -18.01 41.57 -11.06
C ILE A 817 -18.60 40.28 -10.52
N LEU A 818 -18.88 40.23 -9.18
CA LEU A 818 -19.42 39.04 -8.48
C LEU A 818 -20.88 38.71 -8.83
N GLU A 819 -21.62 39.64 -9.45
CA GLU A 819 -23.01 39.41 -9.89
C GLU A 819 -23.11 38.88 -11.33
N THR A 820 -21.99 38.76 -12.04
CA THR A 820 -21.92 38.29 -13.43
C THR A 820 -22.06 36.77 -13.56
N SER A 821 -22.40 36.31 -14.78
CA SER A 821 -22.40 34.86 -15.12
C SER A 821 -21.03 34.20 -14.92
N THR A 822 -19.95 34.93 -15.12
CA THR A 822 -18.58 34.48 -14.99
C THR A 822 -18.27 34.07 -13.55
N SER A 823 -18.61 34.90 -12.55
CA SER A 823 -18.38 34.53 -11.13
C SER A 823 -19.24 33.36 -10.68
N ARG A 824 -20.48 33.27 -11.20
CA ARG A 824 -21.33 32.08 -10.99
C ARG A 824 -20.71 30.82 -11.59
N ALA A 825 -20.18 30.94 -12.82
CA ALA A 825 -19.52 29.82 -13.47
C ALA A 825 -18.29 29.34 -12.68
N VAL A 826 -17.43 30.27 -12.21
CA VAL A 826 -16.25 29.94 -11.38
C VAL A 826 -16.67 29.26 -10.08
N LEU A 827 -17.76 29.70 -9.44
CA LEU A 827 -18.26 29.09 -8.21
C LEU A 827 -18.78 27.66 -8.44
N PHE A 828 -19.61 27.44 -9.48
CA PHE A 828 -20.11 26.10 -9.80
C PHE A 828 -19.00 25.16 -10.27
N SER A 829 -18.04 25.65 -11.07
CA SER A 829 -16.84 24.93 -11.45
C SER A 829 -16.03 24.49 -10.23
N ALA A 830 -15.79 25.39 -9.27
CA ALA A 830 -15.11 25.00 -8.03
C ALA A 830 -15.89 23.95 -7.24
N PHE A 831 -17.22 24.03 -7.12
CA PHE A 831 -18.03 23.03 -6.43
C PHE A 831 -18.00 21.66 -7.13
N THR A 832 -18.08 21.61 -8.46
CA THR A 832 -17.97 20.35 -9.20
C THR A 832 -16.62 19.70 -8.99
N THR A 833 -15.55 20.48 -8.96
CA THR A 833 -14.19 20.04 -8.77
C THR A 833 -13.93 19.59 -7.30
N ILE A 834 -14.43 20.36 -6.31
CA ILE A 834 -14.37 19.99 -4.89
C ILE A 834 -15.06 18.65 -4.64
N ILE A 835 -16.23 18.43 -5.23
CA ILE A 835 -16.96 17.17 -5.05
C ILE A 835 -16.26 16.02 -5.75
N SER A 836 -15.80 16.23 -6.97
CA SER A 836 -15.08 15.21 -7.72
C SER A 836 -13.81 14.74 -6.97
N PHE A 837 -13.03 15.68 -6.46
CA PHE A 837 -11.83 15.35 -5.69
C PHE A 837 -12.14 14.89 -4.28
N GLY A 838 -13.20 15.42 -3.67
CA GLY A 838 -13.67 15.04 -2.34
C GLY A 838 -14.04 13.56 -2.24
N ILE A 839 -14.57 12.98 -3.31
CA ILE A 839 -14.91 11.56 -3.38
C ILE A 839 -13.64 10.69 -3.30
N LEU A 840 -12.53 11.13 -3.90
CA LEU A 840 -11.25 10.42 -3.78
C LEU A 840 -10.80 10.29 -2.32
N SER A 841 -11.21 11.20 -1.43
CA SER A 841 -10.85 11.16 -0.01
C SER A 841 -11.42 9.95 0.74
N PHE A 842 -12.40 9.28 0.17
CA PHE A 842 -13.06 8.10 0.74
C PHE A 842 -12.56 6.78 0.14
N MET A 843 -11.54 6.81 -0.71
CA MET A 843 -10.94 5.59 -1.25
C MET A 843 -10.14 4.85 -0.17
N HIS A 844 -10.11 3.52 -0.26
CA HIS A 844 -9.36 2.66 0.66
C HIS A 844 -7.84 2.80 0.45
N HIS A 845 -7.39 3.00 -0.79
CA HIS A 845 -5.98 3.26 -1.08
C HIS A 845 -5.55 4.60 -0.49
N ALA A 846 -4.73 4.56 0.56
CA ALA A 846 -4.38 5.70 1.38
C ALA A 846 -3.69 6.85 0.60
N GLY A 847 -2.85 6.50 -0.38
CA GLY A 847 -2.21 7.48 -1.28
C GLY A 847 -3.23 8.31 -2.05
N THR A 848 -4.20 7.67 -2.68
CA THR A 848 -5.27 8.34 -3.45
C THR A 848 -6.20 9.12 -2.54
N ALA A 849 -6.54 8.58 -1.37
CA ALA A 849 -7.37 9.28 -0.39
C ALA A 849 -6.70 10.57 0.12
N SER A 850 -5.40 10.53 0.40
CA SER A 850 -4.64 11.71 0.82
C SER A 850 -4.55 12.79 -0.27
N MET A 851 -4.42 12.37 -1.54
CA MET A 851 -4.46 13.26 -2.69
C MET A 851 -5.83 13.96 -2.80
N GLY A 852 -6.93 13.21 -2.69
CA GLY A 852 -8.29 13.76 -2.70
C GLY A 852 -8.52 14.80 -1.59
N LYS A 853 -8.06 14.50 -0.36
CA LYS A 853 -8.13 15.43 0.78
C LYS A 853 -7.40 16.74 0.50
N LEU A 854 -6.15 16.67 0.04
CA LEU A 854 -5.34 17.86 -0.24
C LEU A 854 -5.90 18.68 -1.42
N LEU A 855 -6.37 18.03 -2.49
CA LEU A 855 -6.99 18.71 -3.62
C LEU A 855 -8.26 19.46 -3.19
N THR A 856 -9.12 18.82 -2.41
CA THR A 856 -10.35 19.42 -1.88
C THR A 856 -10.06 20.65 -1.01
N ILE A 857 -9.11 20.53 -0.08
CA ILE A 857 -8.68 21.64 0.79
C ILE A 857 -8.13 22.79 -0.05
N CYS A 858 -7.31 22.48 -1.04
CA CYS A 858 -6.65 23.49 -1.84
C CYS A 858 -7.63 24.26 -2.73
N ILE A 859 -8.53 23.58 -3.42
CA ILE A 859 -9.54 24.27 -4.25
C ILE A 859 -10.46 25.11 -3.38
N SER A 860 -10.78 24.64 -2.17
CA SER A 860 -11.57 25.40 -1.21
C SER A 860 -10.87 26.73 -0.83
N PHE A 861 -9.59 26.69 -0.49
CA PHE A 861 -8.83 27.91 -0.21
C PHE A 861 -8.63 28.78 -1.45
N MET A 862 -8.46 28.15 -2.61
CA MET A 862 -8.25 28.84 -3.85
C MET A 862 -9.49 29.62 -4.31
N ILE A 863 -10.69 29.02 -4.22
CA ILE A 863 -11.94 29.72 -4.55
C ILE A 863 -12.23 30.85 -3.56
N ILE A 864 -11.94 30.66 -2.26
CA ILE A 864 -12.06 31.71 -1.27
C ILE A 864 -11.12 32.88 -1.61
N SER A 865 -9.86 32.61 -1.90
CA SER A 865 -8.87 33.62 -2.26
C SER A 865 -9.25 34.32 -3.57
N THR A 866 -9.78 33.60 -4.56
CA THR A 866 -10.15 34.17 -5.86
C THR A 866 -11.45 34.97 -5.80
N LEU A 867 -12.44 34.59 -4.99
CA LEU A 867 -13.73 35.33 -4.91
C LEU A 867 -13.74 36.46 -3.86
N LEU A 868 -12.80 36.45 -2.90
CA LEU A 868 -12.69 37.50 -1.89
C LEU A 868 -11.49 38.42 -2.12
N VAL A 869 -10.29 37.84 -2.27
CA VAL A 869 -9.05 38.63 -2.32
C VAL A 869 -8.85 39.27 -3.68
N LEU A 870 -9.10 38.55 -4.79
CA LEU A 870 -8.91 39.10 -6.15
C LEU A 870 -9.83 40.27 -6.44
N PRO A 871 -11.16 40.23 -6.14
CA PRO A 871 -12.03 41.41 -6.35
C PRO A 871 -11.66 42.58 -5.43
N ALA A 872 -11.21 42.33 -4.19
CA ALA A 872 -10.70 43.37 -3.29
C ALA A 872 -9.45 44.07 -3.88
N LEU A 873 -8.52 43.29 -4.43
CA LEU A 873 -7.33 43.83 -5.13
C LEU A 873 -7.70 44.62 -6.40
N LEU A 874 -8.65 44.14 -7.20
CA LEU A 874 -9.13 44.81 -8.38
C LEU A 874 -9.78 46.17 -8.05
N LYS A 875 -10.50 46.24 -6.91
CA LYS A 875 -11.10 47.49 -6.42
C LYS A 875 -10.05 48.50 -5.94
N ILE A 876 -8.99 48.03 -5.25
CA ILE A 876 -7.89 48.89 -4.79
C ILE A 876 -7.09 49.42 -5.98
N TYR A 877 -6.85 48.56 -6.99
CA TYR A 877 -6.08 48.89 -8.16
C TYR A 877 -6.78 49.89 -9.11
N ASN A 878 -8.12 49.92 -9.16
CA ASN A 878 -9.01 50.75 -9.96
C ASN A 878 -8.43 51.21 -11.33
N PRO A 879 -8.52 50.38 -12.38
CA PRO A 879 -7.87 50.64 -13.65
C PRO A 879 -8.41 51.85 -14.45
N CYS A 880 -9.61 52.35 -14.07
CA CYS A 880 -10.19 53.53 -14.75
C CYS A 880 -9.47 54.84 -14.42
N LYS A 881 -8.79 54.96 -13.24
CA LYS A 881 -8.06 56.20 -12.92
C LYS A 881 -6.70 56.35 -13.62
N GLN A 882 -6.17 55.27 -14.23
CA GLN A 882 -4.85 55.31 -14.87
C GLN A 882 -4.90 55.54 -16.39
N GLN A 883 -6.08 55.44 -17.02
CA GLN A 883 -6.20 55.77 -18.45
C GLN A 883 -6.27 57.29 -18.71
N ASP A 884 -6.62 58.06 -17.68
CA ASP A 884 -6.62 59.54 -17.80
C ASP A 884 -5.23 60.16 -17.53
N LEU A 885 -4.22 59.33 -17.20
CA LEU A 885 -2.85 59.77 -16.86
C LEU A 885 -1.78 59.22 -17.82
N SER A 886 -2.16 58.52 -18.87
CA SER A 886 -1.27 58.02 -19.92
C SER A 886 -1.72 58.45 -21.32
#